data_96d21687fd194e35a4555bf6bb763356
#
_entry.id   96d21687fd194e35a4555bf6bb763356
#
_cell.length_a   1.000
_cell.length_b   1.000
_cell.length_c   1.000
_cell.angle_alpha   90.00
_cell.angle_beta   90.00
_cell.angle_gamma   90.00
#
_symmetry.space_group_name_H-M   'P 1'
#
loop_
_entity.id
_entity.type
_entity.pdbx_description
1 polymer ?
#
loop_
_entity_poly.entity_id
_entity_poly.type
_entity_poly.pdbx_seq_one_letter_code
_entity_poly.pdbx_strand_id
1 'polypeptide(L)'
;MNRAEERRPRGRRLLVAGAVVAATVLVVPVGVAAAAPGVAGISAQGPTNGNQQQQQQQQQQQQQQQQQQQQQAAQQAAQQAAAAQQAAAQKAAQDAAEEAAKKKAEADAKAKAEAEAKAKAEAEAKAKAEAAAKALAAAQARAAKEAAQRAAAAQRAAVTYNRRGKPQKLVIVRTTSIDSVSNGSLVQRVVRNGRTVSLGALDAAIPSSWMTVDGDTAQLRAAVVLTPGTLLSVDGVKTLQLAGGPDVNDAAFLYTGSGRIQLRNVTVSSIDTTSGQPVGADLPGRPYIKVSDQGRLDATNSVLTDLGTKPTGDDHGAPAIAFGRGSTGTLNGVNLQRNSTGISLATSQNVKLQDVTVSESSENGIVLRGDRGTVLNGVKAERNGDNGVLVSGDPGSRPIAGISTTGNKGYGVSVSGQKGVEVRDLTLSGDQAGGLELNRVTESKVRNVTTTDEPNGVFLHVNSLNVQLDAMTITGGRSGIVAEKTTKGLQVTGSTIDGARVSGFAIGGKGTQIDGLTVKNSRTGVRVERGAGDVSASNVTLVGGDDGLVTSGGTTGIVVKNLITDGVDNALRNLSSGMQITGGTIRGGRTGMDLQAGTTVNGMQVGLTTTGIRARAAEPIALDGVTVDAVSVGVESQPGSAVTLRDSSVHALEAVRGQVTLLANNDLSLPPLNLLGAIGLPLILLAVVLEVAHLLRSRRFGPTRRALPPPVPVGAG
;
A
#
# COMPACT_ATOMS: atom_id res chain seq x y z
N MET A 1 31.56 46.67 -12.99
CA MET A 1 32.32 46.99 -11.76
C MET A 1 32.06 45.89 -10.76
N ASN A 2 33.17 45.25 -10.33
CA ASN A 2 33.38 44.28 -9.22
C ASN A 2 32.49 43.04 -9.19
N ARG A 3 32.92 41.83 -9.54
CA ARG A 3 33.96 40.87 -9.08
C ARG A 3 34.02 40.67 -7.57
N ALA A 4 33.65 39.46 -7.15
CA ALA A 4 34.28 38.60 -6.15
C ALA A 4 33.60 37.23 -6.30
N GLU A 5 34.16 36.20 -6.86
CA GLU A 5 35.25 35.29 -6.40
C GLU A 5 35.05 34.82 -4.96
N GLU A 6 34.91 33.52 -4.89
CA GLU A 6 35.67 32.44 -4.27
C GLU A 6 34.83 31.72 -3.20
N ARG A 7 34.85 30.45 -2.95
CA ARG A 7 35.82 29.36 -2.99
C ARG A 7 35.13 28.01 -2.74
N ARG A 8 35.55 27.00 -3.47
CA ARG A 8 35.36 25.60 -3.08
C ARG A 8 36.44 25.18 -2.08
N PRO A 9 36.20 24.24 -1.18
CA PRO A 9 37.23 23.34 -0.71
C PRO A 9 37.04 21.92 -1.21
N ARG A 10 38.15 21.41 -1.74
CA ARG A 10 38.37 20.00 -2.10
C ARG A 10 38.49 19.14 -0.83
N GLY A 11 37.92 17.98 -0.93
CA GLY A 11 38.45 16.68 -0.61
C GLY A 11 39.13 16.35 0.69
N ARG A 12 38.66 15.29 1.31
CA ARG A 12 39.54 14.26 1.92
C ARG A 12 38.81 12.93 1.94
N ARG A 13 39.35 12.00 1.17
CA ARG A 13 39.11 10.57 1.33
C ARG A 13 39.76 10.14 2.64
N LEU A 14 39.04 9.48 3.52
CA LEU A 14 39.64 8.66 4.58
C LEU A 14 39.35 7.20 4.27
N LEU A 15 40.41 6.49 3.95
CA LEU A 15 40.52 5.04 4.02
C LEU A 15 40.53 4.67 5.51
N VAL A 16 39.65 3.80 5.95
CA VAL A 16 39.81 3.07 7.22
C VAL A 16 39.99 1.61 6.89
N ALA A 17 41.19 1.17 7.17
CA ALA A 17 41.67 -0.21 7.08
C ALA A 17 41.01 -1.07 8.16
N GLY A 18 40.69 -2.32 7.81
CA GLY A 18 40.17 -3.30 8.71
C GLY A 18 41.22 -3.74 9.76
N ALA A 19 40.73 -3.99 10.96
CA ALA A 19 41.46 -4.77 11.97
C ALA A 19 40.64 -6.04 12.24
N VAL A 20 41.22 -7.16 11.84
CA VAL A 20 40.83 -8.49 12.23
C VAL A 20 41.38 -8.75 13.62
N VAL A 21 40.53 -8.98 14.61
CA VAL A 21 40.98 -9.47 15.93
C VAL A 21 40.67 -10.96 16.00
N ALA A 22 41.72 -11.77 15.94
CA ALA A 22 41.71 -13.18 16.26
C ALA A 22 41.71 -13.36 17.78
N ALA A 23 40.72 -13.96 18.35
CA ALA A 23 40.71 -14.39 19.74
C ALA A 23 41.24 -15.81 19.84
N THR A 24 42.44 -15.92 20.41
CA THR A 24 43.11 -17.17 20.77
C THR A 24 42.55 -17.65 22.10
N VAL A 25 41.97 -18.83 22.15
CA VAL A 25 41.55 -19.50 23.38
C VAL A 25 42.74 -20.25 23.95
N LEU A 26 43.19 -19.87 25.14
CA LEU A 26 44.25 -20.51 25.91
C LEU A 26 43.63 -21.65 26.74
N VAL A 27 44.05 -22.89 26.51
CA VAL A 27 43.73 -24.05 27.34
C VAL A 27 44.85 -24.22 28.37
N VAL A 28 44.53 -24.16 29.64
CA VAL A 28 45.44 -24.46 30.76
C VAL A 28 45.13 -25.87 31.29
N PRO A 29 46.08 -26.79 31.41
CA PRO A 29 45.88 -28.04 32.10
C PRO A 29 46.23 -27.91 33.60
N VAL A 30 45.33 -28.35 34.46
CA VAL A 30 45.58 -28.48 35.90
C VAL A 30 46.04 -29.90 36.20
N GLY A 31 47.27 -30.01 36.63
CA GLY A 31 47.85 -31.23 37.22
C GLY A 31 47.43 -31.40 38.67
N VAL A 32 47.23 -32.65 39.04
CA VAL A 32 47.09 -33.03 40.46
C VAL A 32 48.18 -33.93 40.88
N ALA A 33 48.90 -33.49 41.91
CA ALA A 33 50.03 -34.17 42.56
C ALA A 33 49.53 -35.12 43.65
N ALA A 34 50.35 -36.16 43.82
CA ALA A 34 50.24 -37.20 44.81
C ALA A 34 50.62 -36.75 46.24
N ALA A 35 50.18 -37.50 47.19
CA ALA A 35 50.89 -37.65 48.47
C ALA A 35 50.43 -38.94 49.16
N ALA A 36 51.42 -39.81 49.43
CA ALA A 36 51.42 -40.75 50.56
C ALA A 36 52.10 -40.08 51.74
N PRO A 37 52.06 -40.53 52.94
CA PRO A 37 52.85 -41.61 53.56
C PRO A 37 52.07 -42.34 54.66
N GLY A 38 52.48 -43.42 55.24
CA GLY A 38 53.70 -43.97 55.81
C GLY A 38 53.44 -44.65 57.16
N VAL A 39 54.14 -45.72 57.34
CA VAL A 39 54.99 -46.14 58.45
C VAL A 39 54.43 -46.82 59.64
N ALA A 40 54.94 -47.96 59.86
CA ALA A 40 55.64 -48.70 61.00
C ALA A 40 54.73 -49.38 61.97
N GLY A 41 55.12 -50.52 62.51
CA GLY A 41 56.31 -51.27 62.75
C GLY A 41 56.07 -52.37 63.78
N ILE A 42 56.97 -53.29 63.69
CA ILE A 42 57.75 -53.96 64.72
C ILE A 42 57.11 -55.06 65.59
N SER A 43 57.61 -56.27 65.39
CA SER A 43 58.35 -57.28 66.18
C SER A 43 57.59 -57.96 67.37
N ALA A 44 57.82 -59.21 67.73
CA ALA A 44 58.97 -60.06 67.88
C ALA A 44 58.57 -61.48 68.35
N GLN A 45 59.44 -62.38 67.93
CA GLN A 45 59.95 -63.56 68.66
C GLN A 45 59.10 -64.62 69.33
N GLY A 46 59.07 -65.77 68.99
CA GLY A 46 59.73 -67.03 69.18
C GLY A 46 59.39 -67.83 70.48
N PRO A 47 59.89 -69.01 70.81
CA PRO A 47 60.13 -70.18 69.89
C PRO A 47 59.61 -71.51 70.51
N THR A 48 59.90 -72.53 69.83
CA THR A 48 60.30 -73.95 70.28
C THR A 48 59.29 -75.05 70.15
N ASN A 49 59.89 -76.04 69.56
CA ASN A 49 59.84 -77.50 69.78
C ASN A 49 58.67 -78.25 69.09
N GLY A 50 58.89 -79.09 68.20
CA GLY A 50 59.77 -80.25 68.10
C GLY A 50 58.90 -81.53 68.05
N ASN A 51 59.08 -82.31 67.11
CA ASN A 51 58.64 -83.68 66.94
C ASN A 51 57.15 -83.95 66.63
N GLN A 52 56.86 -83.73 65.43
CA GLN A 52 55.86 -84.52 64.67
C GLN A 52 56.11 -84.42 63.15
N GLN A 53 57.37 -84.54 62.81
CA GLN A 53 57.83 -84.13 61.45
C GLN A 53 57.71 -85.27 60.39
N GLN A 54 57.19 -86.43 60.66
CA GLN A 54 57.18 -87.45 59.57
C GLN A 54 55.76 -87.86 59.10
N GLN A 55 54.73 -87.55 59.85
CA GLN A 55 53.35 -87.81 59.35
C GLN A 55 52.73 -86.61 58.62
N GLN A 56 53.22 -85.41 58.95
CA GLN A 56 52.72 -84.17 58.30
C GLN A 56 53.31 -83.97 56.90
N GLN A 57 54.49 -84.53 56.55
CA GLN A 57 55.03 -84.31 55.21
C GLN A 57 54.27 -85.06 54.15
N GLN A 58 53.70 -86.25 54.42
CA GLN A 58 52.87 -86.90 53.39
C GLN A 58 51.51 -86.32 53.15
N GLN A 59 50.92 -85.79 54.18
CA GLN A 59 49.64 -85.07 54.05
C GLN A 59 49.86 -83.71 53.43
N GLN A 60 50.97 -83.02 53.70
CA GLN A 60 51.30 -81.76 53.06
C GLN A 60 51.58 -81.87 51.60
N GLN A 61 52.24 -83.01 51.17
CA GLN A 61 52.47 -83.15 49.70
C GLN A 61 51.19 -83.49 48.93
N GLN A 62 50.24 -84.23 49.57
CA GLN A 62 48.95 -84.47 48.90
C GLN A 62 48.06 -83.15 48.90
N GLN A 63 48.15 -82.38 49.99
CA GLN A 63 47.44 -81.13 49.98
C GLN A 63 48.08 -80.08 49.04
N GLN A 64 49.42 -80.09 48.93
CA GLN A 64 50.09 -79.22 47.92
C GLN A 64 49.77 -79.56 46.49
N GLN A 65 49.72 -80.89 46.22
CA GLN A 65 49.32 -81.28 44.83
C GLN A 65 47.87 -80.98 44.51
N GLN A 66 46.96 -81.19 45.50
CA GLN A 66 45.57 -80.76 45.27
C GLN A 66 45.42 -79.21 45.20
N GLN A 67 46.17 -78.46 46.00
CA GLN A 67 46.19 -77.03 45.90
C GLN A 67 46.80 -76.52 44.60
N GLN A 68 47.87 -77.21 44.10
CA GLN A 68 48.44 -76.84 42.78
C GLN A 68 47.48 -77.17 41.64
N GLN A 69 46.75 -78.29 41.71
CA GLN A 69 45.77 -78.66 40.68
C GLN A 69 44.59 -77.68 40.74
N GLN A 70 44.12 -77.29 41.97
CA GLN A 70 43.06 -76.28 42.11
C GLN A 70 43.51 -74.88 41.67
N GLN A 71 44.79 -74.56 41.95
CA GLN A 71 45.31 -73.26 41.49
C GLN A 71 45.52 -73.25 39.97
N GLN A 72 45.95 -74.37 39.36
CA GLN A 72 46.03 -74.42 37.89
C GLN A 72 44.65 -74.41 37.22
N ALA A 73 43.69 -75.13 37.79
CA ALA A 73 42.30 -75.05 37.32
C ALA A 73 41.66 -73.68 37.48
N ALA A 74 41.92 -73.07 38.61
CA ALA A 74 41.46 -71.66 38.88
C ALA A 74 42.14 -70.66 37.95
N GLN A 75 43.46 -70.84 37.69
CA GLN A 75 44.15 -69.97 36.71
C GLN A 75 43.67 -70.18 35.28
N GLN A 76 43.40 -71.41 34.90
CA GLN A 76 42.82 -71.68 33.54
C GLN A 76 41.39 -71.15 33.43
N ALA A 77 40.55 -71.27 34.46
CA ALA A 77 39.21 -70.69 34.51
C ALA A 77 39.27 -69.22 34.50
N ALA A 78 40.19 -68.58 35.24
CA ALA A 78 40.39 -67.13 35.26
C ALA A 78 40.91 -66.64 33.90
N GLN A 79 41.81 -67.35 33.23
CA GLN A 79 42.25 -66.95 31.90
C GLN A 79 41.14 -67.08 30.85
N GLN A 80 40.35 -68.17 30.92
CA GLN A 80 39.18 -68.30 30.04
C GLN A 80 38.12 -67.27 30.31
N ALA A 81 37.86 -66.95 31.56
CA ALA A 81 36.93 -65.83 31.89
C ALA A 81 37.45 -64.45 31.46
N ALA A 82 38.75 -64.21 31.62
CA ALA A 82 39.38 -62.98 31.15
C ALA A 82 39.38 -62.86 29.61
N ALA A 83 39.65 -63.99 28.93
CA ALA A 83 39.56 -63.99 27.46
C ALA A 83 38.13 -63.81 26.96
N ALA A 84 37.12 -64.41 27.63
CA ALA A 84 35.72 -64.21 27.30
C ALA A 84 35.26 -62.76 27.58
N GLN A 85 35.73 -62.16 28.67
CA GLN A 85 35.44 -60.76 28.94
C GLN A 85 36.10 -59.82 27.96
N GLN A 86 37.35 -60.10 27.56
CA GLN A 86 38.02 -59.31 26.50
C GLN A 86 37.34 -59.44 25.14
N ALA A 87 36.89 -60.65 24.78
CA ALA A 87 36.16 -60.86 23.53
C ALA A 87 34.78 -60.15 23.55
N ALA A 88 34.09 -60.24 24.69
CA ALA A 88 32.81 -59.54 24.85
C ALA A 88 32.99 -57.99 24.88
N ALA A 89 34.03 -57.49 25.51
CA ALA A 89 34.35 -56.05 25.50
C ALA A 89 34.78 -55.55 24.11
N GLN A 90 35.56 -56.35 23.37
CA GLN A 90 35.92 -56.01 22.00
C GLN A 90 34.69 -55.98 21.07
N LYS A 91 33.81 -56.97 21.18
CA LYS A 91 32.56 -56.98 20.40
C LYS A 91 31.64 -55.82 20.77
N ALA A 92 31.47 -55.54 22.04
CA ALA A 92 30.66 -54.38 22.50
C ALA A 92 31.29 -53.05 22.02
N ALA A 93 32.62 -52.91 21.99
CA ALA A 93 33.30 -51.76 21.46
C ALA A 93 33.17 -51.63 19.95
N GLN A 94 33.18 -52.77 19.23
CA GLN A 94 32.93 -52.74 17.77
C GLN A 94 31.48 -52.38 17.46
N ASP A 95 30.50 -52.96 18.11
CA ASP A 95 29.08 -52.66 17.92
C ASP A 95 28.77 -51.21 18.27
N ALA A 96 29.36 -50.67 19.38
CA ALA A 96 29.23 -49.28 19.75
C ALA A 96 29.92 -48.32 18.76
N ALA A 97 31.07 -48.70 18.19
CA ALA A 97 31.76 -47.92 17.19
C ALA A 97 30.99 -47.88 15.85
N GLU A 98 30.37 -49.01 15.46
CA GLU A 98 29.55 -49.10 14.26
C GLU A 98 28.24 -48.32 14.40
N GLU A 99 27.59 -48.37 15.56
CA GLU A 99 26.39 -47.55 15.85
C GLU A 99 26.72 -46.07 15.91
N ALA A 100 27.85 -45.70 16.50
CA ALA A 100 28.33 -44.32 16.54
C ALA A 100 28.67 -43.81 15.13
N ALA A 101 29.32 -44.63 14.30
CA ALA A 101 29.61 -44.28 12.91
C ALA A 101 28.32 -44.09 12.08
N LYS A 102 27.34 -44.98 12.27
CA LYS A 102 26.03 -44.87 11.62
C LYS A 102 25.27 -43.62 12.04
N LYS A 103 25.20 -43.35 13.32
CA LYS A 103 24.59 -42.11 13.87
C LYS A 103 25.29 -40.84 13.38
N LYS A 104 26.63 -40.89 13.26
CA LYS A 104 27.39 -39.76 12.71
C LYS A 104 27.11 -39.56 11.23
N ALA A 105 27.09 -40.67 10.44
CA ALA A 105 26.78 -40.59 9.02
C ALA A 105 25.34 -40.07 8.76
N GLU A 106 24.36 -40.50 9.57
CA GLU A 106 23.00 -39.99 9.48
C GLU A 106 22.92 -38.51 9.88
N ALA A 107 23.63 -38.07 10.93
CA ALA A 107 23.71 -36.68 11.35
C ALA A 107 24.38 -35.78 10.30
N ASP A 108 25.50 -36.27 9.73
CA ASP A 108 26.22 -35.54 8.67
C ASP A 108 25.39 -35.46 7.37
N ALA A 109 24.68 -36.53 7.00
CA ALA A 109 23.76 -36.53 5.86
C ALA A 109 22.56 -35.56 6.07
N LYS A 110 22.01 -35.55 7.28
CA LYS A 110 20.92 -34.62 7.66
C LYS A 110 21.39 -33.17 7.68
N ALA A 111 22.55 -32.90 8.29
CA ALA A 111 23.14 -31.58 8.31
C ALA A 111 23.47 -31.06 6.89
N LYS A 112 23.96 -31.94 6.02
CA LYS A 112 24.22 -31.59 4.60
C LYS A 112 22.93 -31.29 3.84
N ALA A 113 21.89 -32.11 4.03
CA ALA A 113 20.58 -31.89 3.41
C ALA A 113 19.93 -30.58 3.91
N GLU A 114 20.01 -30.29 5.20
CA GLU A 114 19.52 -29.02 5.78
C GLU A 114 20.32 -27.81 5.28
N ALA A 115 21.65 -27.94 5.15
CA ALA A 115 22.49 -26.89 4.61
C ALA A 115 22.19 -26.60 3.13
N GLU A 116 22.01 -27.66 2.31
CA GLU A 116 21.63 -27.54 0.90
C GLU A 116 20.22 -26.94 0.74
N ALA A 117 19.27 -27.39 1.55
CA ALA A 117 17.91 -26.82 1.56
C ALA A 117 17.91 -25.35 1.95
N LYS A 118 18.68 -24.98 2.99
CA LYS A 118 18.85 -23.60 3.44
C LYS A 118 19.53 -22.74 2.38
N ALA A 119 20.62 -23.23 1.77
CA ALA A 119 21.31 -22.52 0.70
C ALA A 119 20.41 -22.31 -0.53
N LYS A 120 19.59 -23.32 -0.90
CA LYS A 120 18.63 -23.21 -1.98
C LYS A 120 17.51 -22.21 -1.65
N ALA A 121 16.99 -22.24 -0.43
CA ALA A 121 15.98 -21.29 0.02
C ALA A 121 16.52 -19.84 0.09
N GLU A 122 17.76 -19.66 0.55
CA GLU A 122 18.42 -18.34 0.56
C GLU A 122 18.72 -17.84 -0.86
N ALA A 123 19.13 -18.71 -1.77
CA ALA A 123 19.35 -18.36 -3.19
C ALA A 123 18.03 -17.98 -3.88
N GLU A 124 16.96 -18.72 -3.61
CA GLU A 124 15.62 -18.42 -4.15
C GLU A 124 15.02 -17.15 -3.56
N ALA A 125 15.21 -16.93 -2.27
CA ALA A 125 14.81 -15.69 -1.60
C ALA A 125 15.62 -14.49 -2.12
N LYS A 126 16.92 -14.65 -2.35
CA LYS A 126 17.77 -13.63 -2.95
C LYS A 126 17.38 -13.31 -4.39
N ALA A 127 17.12 -14.34 -5.19
CA ALA A 127 16.67 -14.17 -6.57
C ALA A 127 15.30 -13.47 -6.64
N LYS A 128 14.35 -13.85 -5.77
CA LYS A 128 13.05 -13.16 -5.64
C LYS A 128 13.20 -11.72 -5.16
N ALA A 129 14.10 -11.47 -4.22
CA ALA A 129 14.39 -10.11 -3.73
C ALA A 129 15.04 -9.25 -4.82
N GLU A 130 15.98 -9.79 -5.60
CA GLU A 130 16.59 -9.09 -6.74
C GLU A 130 15.57 -8.83 -7.86
N ALA A 131 14.74 -9.80 -8.18
CA ALA A 131 13.67 -9.63 -9.17
C ALA A 131 12.65 -8.56 -8.70
N ALA A 132 12.25 -8.58 -7.44
CA ALA A 132 11.38 -7.58 -6.85
C ALA A 132 12.04 -6.19 -6.81
N ALA A 133 13.33 -6.12 -6.48
CA ALA A 133 14.09 -4.87 -6.51
C ALA A 133 14.23 -4.31 -7.93
N LYS A 134 14.49 -5.16 -8.93
CA LYS A 134 14.50 -4.76 -10.35
C LYS A 134 13.14 -4.30 -10.84
N ALA A 135 12.07 -5.01 -10.47
CA ALA A 135 10.70 -4.60 -10.81
C ALA A 135 10.32 -3.27 -10.16
N LEU A 136 10.70 -3.07 -8.89
CA LEU A 136 10.49 -1.82 -8.17
C LEU A 136 11.31 -0.67 -8.77
N ALA A 137 12.58 -0.91 -9.09
CA ALA A 137 13.42 0.09 -9.74
C ALA A 137 12.91 0.46 -11.15
N ALA A 138 12.41 -0.52 -11.91
CA ALA A 138 11.81 -0.28 -13.21
C ALA A 138 10.48 0.49 -13.09
N ALA A 139 9.66 0.19 -12.09
CA ALA A 139 8.43 0.93 -11.81
C ALA A 139 8.74 2.36 -11.35
N GLN A 140 9.74 2.55 -10.48
CA GLN A 140 10.20 3.88 -10.06
C GLN A 140 10.79 4.68 -11.22
N ALA A 141 11.57 4.05 -12.10
CA ALA A 141 12.12 4.70 -13.30
C ALA A 141 11.02 5.10 -14.29
N ARG A 142 9.98 4.28 -14.46
CA ARG A 142 8.80 4.63 -15.27
C ARG A 142 8.04 5.78 -14.64
N ALA A 143 7.75 5.73 -13.34
CA ALA A 143 7.08 6.80 -12.62
C ALA A 143 7.88 8.11 -12.62
N ALA A 144 9.21 8.04 -12.45
CA ALA A 144 10.09 9.20 -12.56
C ALA A 144 10.13 9.78 -13.99
N LYS A 145 10.15 8.92 -15.02
CA LYS A 145 10.09 9.35 -16.43
C LYS A 145 8.74 10.01 -16.75
N GLU A 146 7.65 9.42 -16.28
CA GLU A 146 6.31 10.00 -16.42
C GLU A 146 6.17 11.31 -15.63
N ALA A 147 6.67 11.38 -14.40
CA ALA A 147 6.68 12.61 -13.60
C ALA A 147 7.55 13.69 -14.26
N ALA A 148 8.70 13.33 -14.82
CA ALA A 148 9.55 14.26 -15.58
C ALA A 148 8.88 14.71 -16.88
N GLN A 149 8.19 13.82 -17.58
CA GLN A 149 7.41 14.18 -18.77
C GLN A 149 6.22 15.08 -18.42
N ARG A 150 5.50 14.78 -17.32
CA ARG A 150 4.41 15.63 -16.80
C ARG A 150 4.92 16.98 -16.31
N ALA A 151 6.06 17.02 -15.60
CA ALA A 151 6.68 18.28 -15.18
C ALA A 151 7.21 19.09 -16.38
N ALA A 152 7.80 18.44 -17.38
CA ALA A 152 8.20 19.07 -18.62
C ALA A 152 6.99 19.56 -19.44
N ALA A 153 5.92 18.78 -19.53
CA ALA A 153 4.66 19.20 -20.14
C ALA A 153 4.03 20.36 -19.37
N ALA A 154 4.07 20.34 -18.04
CA ALA A 154 3.59 21.42 -17.19
C ALA A 154 4.41 22.71 -17.33
N GLN A 155 5.74 22.62 -17.35
CA GLN A 155 6.62 23.76 -17.66
C GLN A 155 6.39 24.25 -19.09
N ARG A 156 6.22 23.37 -20.01
CA ARG A 156 5.93 23.66 -21.39
C ARG A 156 4.61 24.42 -21.51
N ALA A 157 3.52 23.98 -20.94
CA ALA A 157 2.25 24.71 -20.94
C ALA A 157 2.36 26.12 -20.34
N ALA A 158 3.21 26.35 -19.34
CA ALA A 158 3.41 27.67 -18.73
C ALA A 158 4.19 28.66 -19.63
N VAL A 159 5.11 28.18 -20.45
CA VAL A 159 5.98 29.04 -21.28
C VAL A 159 5.34 29.43 -22.61
N THR A 160 4.29 28.79 -23.05
CA THR A 160 3.87 28.79 -24.44
C THR A 160 2.90 29.86 -24.84
N TYR A 161 2.18 30.43 -23.88
CA TYR A 161 1.24 31.48 -24.24
C TYR A 161 1.87 32.67 -24.95
N ASN A 162 3.19 32.85 -24.83
CA ASN A 162 3.91 33.95 -25.45
C ASN A 162 4.56 33.61 -26.82
N ARG A 163 4.46 32.35 -27.29
CA ARG A 163 5.15 31.92 -28.53
C ARG A 163 4.24 31.43 -29.67
N ARG A 164 2.91 31.41 -29.47
CA ARG A 164 2.02 31.08 -30.58
C ARG A 164 2.08 32.13 -31.66
N GLY A 165 2.05 31.68 -32.88
CA GLY A 165 2.21 32.48 -34.07
C GLY A 165 1.30 33.71 -34.15
N LYS A 166 1.57 34.59 -35.05
CA LYS A 166 0.71 35.77 -35.31
C LYS A 166 -0.48 35.32 -36.13
N PRO A 167 -1.72 35.54 -35.70
CA PRO A 167 -2.89 35.19 -36.53
C PRO A 167 -2.86 35.95 -37.86
N GLN A 168 -3.18 35.27 -38.94
CA GLN A 168 -3.25 35.88 -40.26
C GLN A 168 -4.36 36.94 -40.34
N LYS A 169 -5.47 36.68 -39.67
CA LYS A 169 -6.65 37.55 -39.55
C LYS A 169 -6.89 37.91 -38.09
N LEU A 170 -6.80 39.18 -37.78
CA LEU A 170 -6.94 39.69 -36.42
C LEU A 170 -7.96 40.82 -36.35
N VAL A 171 -8.93 40.69 -35.47
CA VAL A 171 -9.89 41.74 -35.15
C VAL A 171 -9.55 42.32 -33.78
N ILE A 172 -9.29 43.62 -33.73
CA ILE A 172 -8.99 44.32 -32.49
C ILE A 172 -10.22 45.16 -32.12
N VAL A 173 -10.89 44.80 -31.06
CA VAL A 173 -12.07 45.52 -30.53
C VAL A 173 -11.65 46.56 -29.50
N ARG A 174 -11.89 47.83 -29.83
CA ARG A 174 -11.68 48.95 -28.93
C ARG A 174 -13.03 49.58 -28.56
N THR A 175 -13.08 50.42 -27.56
CA THR A 175 -14.26 51.18 -27.21
C THR A 175 -14.63 52.21 -28.30
N THR A 176 -13.66 52.63 -29.13
CA THR A 176 -13.81 53.66 -30.17
C THR A 176 -13.76 53.10 -31.61
N SER A 177 -13.30 51.88 -31.81
CA SER A 177 -13.21 51.28 -33.16
C SER A 177 -13.18 49.76 -33.09
N ILE A 178 -13.50 49.15 -34.21
CA ILE A 178 -13.17 47.74 -34.51
C ILE A 178 -12.21 47.78 -35.71
N ASP A 179 -11.01 47.24 -35.50
CA ASP A 179 -9.93 47.24 -36.51
C ASP A 179 -9.74 45.83 -37.02
N SER A 180 -9.86 45.62 -38.30
CA SER A 180 -9.52 44.34 -38.98
C SER A 180 -8.10 44.42 -39.56
N VAL A 181 -7.22 43.51 -39.16
CA VAL A 181 -5.81 43.49 -39.49
C VAL A 181 -5.51 42.17 -40.19
N SER A 182 -4.98 42.18 -41.40
CA SER A 182 -4.54 41.00 -42.15
C SER A 182 -3.03 41.03 -42.31
N ASN A 183 -2.34 39.96 -41.92
CA ASN A 183 -0.87 39.85 -42.00
C ASN A 183 -0.14 41.09 -41.45
N GLY A 184 -0.66 41.67 -40.36
CA GLY A 184 -0.09 42.85 -39.71
C GLY A 184 -0.50 44.20 -40.35
N SER A 185 -1.23 44.22 -41.44
CA SER A 185 -1.71 45.46 -42.10
C SER A 185 -3.18 45.73 -41.79
N LEU A 186 -3.53 46.97 -41.51
CA LEU A 186 -4.91 47.40 -41.31
C LEU A 186 -5.69 47.29 -42.64
N VAL A 187 -6.74 46.45 -42.65
CA VAL A 187 -7.61 46.22 -43.79
C VAL A 187 -8.89 47.10 -43.71
N GLN A 188 -9.47 47.20 -42.51
CA GLN A 188 -10.71 47.91 -42.28
C GLN A 188 -10.72 48.49 -40.89
N ARG A 189 -11.28 49.68 -40.74
CA ARG A 189 -11.58 50.28 -39.43
C ARG A 189 -13.03 50.80 -39.44
N VAL A 190 -13.79 50.31 -38.48
CA VAL A 190 -15.15 50.84 -38.26
C VAL A 190 -15.12 51.59 -36.91
N VAL A 191 -15.43 52.87 -37.01
CA VAL A 191 -15.52 53.73 -35.81
C VAL A 191 -16.81 53.41 -35.07
N ARG A 192 -16.71 53.34 -33.78
CA ARG A 192 -17.84 53.07 -32.89
C ARG A 192 -17.70 53.87 -31.60
N ASN A 193 -18.77 53.95 -30.83
CA ASN A 193 -18.74 54.49 -29.48
C ASN A 193 -19.53 53.56 -28.57
N GLY A 194 -18.86 52.94 -27.64
CA GLY A 194 -19.52 52.02 -26.71
C GLY A 194 -18.63 50.91 -26.24
N ARG A 195 -19.03 50.23 -25.16
CA ARG A 195 -18.28 49.16 -24.51
C ARG A 195 -18.65 47.79 -25.08
N THR A 196 -19.92 47.53 -25.36
CA THR A 196 -20.44 46.22 -25.72
C THR A 196 -20.47 46.04 -27.25
N VAL A 197 -20.01 44.90 -27.72
CA VAL A 197 -20.10 44.41 -29.09
C VAL A 197 -20.85 43.08 -29.07
N SER A 198 -22.00 43.01 -29.76
CA SER A 198 -22.68 41.76 -30.05
C SER A 198 -22.04 41.05 -31.26
N LEU A 199 -22.37 39.79 -31.49
CA LEU A 199 -21.90 39.09 -32.69
C LEU A 199 -22.38 39.74 -34.00
N GLY A 200 -23.63 40.19 -34.04
CA GLY A 200 -24.13 40.91 -35.23
C GLY A 200 -23.43 42.24 -35.47
N ALA A 201 -23.10 43.01 -34.41
CA ALA A 201 -22.32 44.23 -34.51
C ALA A 201 -20.86 43.97 -34.93
N LEU A 202 -20.29 42.79 -34.52
CA LEU A 202 -18.98 42.37 -34.95
C LEU A 202 -18.98 41.97 -36.41
N ASP A 203 -19.96 41.18 -36.87
CA ASP A 203 -20.15 40.77 -38.25
C ASP A 203 -20.25 41.95 -39.21
N ALA A 204 -21.10 42.95 -38.86
CA ALA A 204 -21.24 44.18 -39.65
C ALA A 204 -19.96 45.06 -39.70
N ALA A 205 -19.02 44.89 -38.78
CA ALA A 205 -17.84 45.71 -38.62
C ALA A 205 -16.55 45.12 -39.20
N ILE A 206 -16.56 43.86 -39.65
CA ILE A 206 -15.40 43.16 -40.17
C ILE A 206 -15.65 42.67 -41.61
N PRO A 207 -14.62 42.31 -42.37
CA PRO A 207 -14.83 41.77 -43.72
C PRO A 207 -15.73 40.52 -43.70
N SER A 208 -16.73 40.44 -44.60
CA SER A 208 -17.72 39.35 -44.66
C SER A 208 -17.12 37.95 -44.81
N SER A 209 -15.89 37.84 -45.36
CA SER A 209 -15.15 36.57 -45.43
C SER A 209 -14.55 36.14 -44.08
N TRP A 210 -14.58 36.99 -43.04
CA TRP A 210 -13.99 36.71 -41.75
C TRP A 210 -15.04 36.25 -40.71
N MET A 211 -16.29 36.54 -40.96
CA MET A 211 -17.41 36.03 -40.17
C MET A 211 -18.62 35.81 -41.07
N THR A 212 -19.40 34.82 -40.77
CA THR A 212 -20.71 34.58 -41.38
C THR A 212 -21.69 34.21 -40.28
N VAL A 213 -22.89 34.75 -40.35
CA VAL A 213 -24.01 34.37 -39.49
C VAL A 213 -25.12 33.81 -40.36
N ASP A 214 -25.44 32.53 -40.13
CA ASP A 214 -26.52 31.84 -40.84
C ASP A 214 -27.49 31.22 -39.81
N GLY A 215 -28.66 31.82 -39.70
CA GLY A 215 -29.63 31.49 -38.72
C GLY A 215 -29.07 31.54 -37.31
N ASP A 216 -29.10 30.41 -36.63
CA ASP A 216 -28.63 30.24 -35.24
C ASP A 216 -27.10 29.97 -35.13
N THR A 217 -26.36 29.94 -36.23
CA THR A 217 -24.94 29.61 -36.27
C THR A 217 -24.11 30.80 -36.78
N ALA A 218 -23.11 31.17 -35.99
CA ALA A 218 -22.08 32.13 -36.38
C ALA A 218 -20.76 31.38 -36.59
N GLN A 219 -20.07 31.62 -37.71
CA GLN A 219 -18.76 31.09 -37.98
C GLN A 219 -17.74 32.21 -38.04
N LEU A 220 -16.76 32.22 -37.16
CA LEU A 220 -15.69 33.21 -37.06
C LEU A 220 -14.37 32.62 -37.57
N ARG A 221 -13.77 33.30 -38.57
CA ARG A 221 -12.51 32.91 -39.26
C ARG A 221 -11.34 33.86 -38.97
N ALA A 222 -11.43 34.62 -37.87
CA ALA A 222 -10.39 35.54 -37.42
C ALA A 222 -10.21 35.47 -35.90
N ALA A 223 -9.01 35.71 -35.42
CA ALA A 223 -8.78 35.91 -34.01
C ALA A 223 -9.40 37.23 -33.52
N VAL A 224 -10.05 37.26 -32.38
CA VAL A 224 -10.63 38.47 -31.80
C VAL A 224 -9.90 38.82 -30.49
N VAL A 225 -9.40 40.04 -30.43
CA VAL A 225 -8.71 40.60 -29.27
C VAL A 225 -9.52 41.76 -28.68
N LEU A 226 -9.89 41.63 -27.44
CA LEU A 226 -10.64 42.66 -26.72
C LEU A 226 -9.69 43.52 -25.88
N THR A 227 -9.73 44.84 -26.11
CA THR A 227 -8.93 45.79 -25.32
C THR A 227 -9.63 46.20 -24.02
N PRO A 228 -8.97 46.93 -23.11
CA PRO A 228 -9.57 47.40 -21.86
C PRO A 228 -10.90 48.12 -22.07
N GLY A 229 -11.87 47.82 -21.21
CA GLY A 229 -13.20 48.46 -21.22
C GLY A 229 -14.16 47.90 -22.27
N THR A 230 -13.78 46.92 -23.09
CA THR A 230 -14.66 46.31 -24.08
C THR A 230 -15.31 45.02 -23.57
N LEU A 231 -16.49 44.71 -24.06
CA LEU A 231 -17.24 43.49 -23.79
C LEU A 231 -17.70 42.89 -25.14
N LEU A 232 -17.31 41.67 -25.41
CA LEU A 232 -17.91 40.83 -26.45
C LEU A 232 -19.06 40.04 -25.82
N SER A 233 -20.29 40.28 -26.25
CA SER A 233 -21.46 39.52 -25.87
C SER A 233 -21.76 38.50 -26.98
N VAL A 234 -21.64 37.21 -26.63
CA VAL A 234 -22.01 36.11 -27.51
C VAL A 234 -23.38 35.63 -27.05
N ASP A 235 -24.38 36.22 -27.66
CA ASP A 235 -25.81 35.93 -27.45
C ASP A 235 -26.54 36.02 -28.81
N GLY A 236 -27.76 35.54 -28.86
CA GLY A 236 -28.56 35.61 -30.11
C GLY A 236 -28.21 34.54 -31.16
N VAL A 237 -27.24 33.63 -30.88
CA VAL A 237 -26.95 32.45 -31.70
C VAL A 237 -26.89 31.22 -30.79
N LYS A 238 -27.22 30.05 -31.32
CA LYS A 238 -27.06 28.79 -30.60
C LYS A 238 -25.64 28.21 -30.69
N THR A 239 -24.94 28.52 -31.79
CA THR A 239 -23.62 27.99 -32.07
C THR A 239 -22.67 29.09 -32.52
N LEU A 240 -21.48 29.15 -31.94
CA LEU A 240 -20.34 29.93 -32.42
C LEU A 240 -19.24 28.94 -32.81
N GLN A 241 -18.99 28.84 -34.13
CA GLN A 241 -17.90 28.03 -34.66
C GLN A 241 -16.66 28.90 -34.84
N LEU A 242 -15.55 28.48 -34.25
CA LEU A 242 -14.26 29.13 -34.42
C LEU A 242 -13.45 28.34 -35.46
N ALA A 243 -13.07 28.97 -36.53
CA ALA A 243 -12.30 28.32 -37.58
C ALA A 243 -10.87 28.03 -37.12
N GLY A 244 -10.33 26.92 -37.58
CA GLY A 244 -8.96 26.52 -37.35
C GLY A 244 -8.43 25.65 -38.49
N GLY A 245 -7.21 25.16 -38.34
CA GLY A 245 -6.56 24.36 -39.38
C GLY A 245 -5.23 23.77 -38.92
N PRO A 246 -4.42 23.31 -39.88
CA PRO A 246 -3.14 22.67 -39.59
C PRO A 246 -2.07 23.64 -39.08
N ASP A 247 -2.12 24.93 -39.42
CA ASP A 247 -1.14 25.92 -38.98
C ASP A 247 -1.63 26.68 -37.74
N VAL A 248 -0.70 26.98 -36.85
CA VAL A 248 -1.00 27.76 -35.62
C VAL A 248 -1.61 29.13 -35.90
N ASN A 249 -1.32 29.71 -37.05
CA ASN A 249 -1.83 31.00 -37.51
C ASN A 249 -3.28 30.93 -38.05
N ASP A 250 -3.81 29.72 -38.28
CA ASP A 250 -5.19 29.50 -38.73
C ASP A 250 -6.21 29.63 -37.62
N ALA A 251 -5.76 29.58 -36.36
CA ALA A 251 -6.63 29.58 -35.21
C ALA A 251 -7.42 30.86 -35.04
N ALA A 252 -8.73 30.81 -35.21
CA ALA A 252 -9.64 31.83 -34.73
C ALA A 252 -9.83 31.68 -33.22
N PHE A 253 -9.15 32.49 -32.44
CA PHE A 253 -9.24 32.43 -30.96
C PHE A 253 -9.92 33.69 -30.40
N LEU A 254 -10.48 33.58 -29.19
CA LEU A 254 -10.97 34.72 -28.43
C LEU A 254 -9.96 35.06 -27.34
N TYR A 255 -9.46 36.30 -27.37
CA TYR A 255 -8.51 36.78 -26.38
C TYR A 255 -9.01 38.06 -25.71
N THR A 256 -8.89 38.12 -24.38
CA THR A 256 -9.07 39.35 -23.67
C THR A 256 -7.88 39.66 -22.78
N GLY A 257 -7.23 40.80 -23.02
CA GLY A 257 -6.11 41.32 -22.24
C GLY A 257 -6.54 42.45 -21.28
N SER A 258 -7.76 42.51 -20.82
CA SER A 258 -8.42 43.42 -19.86
C SER A 258 -9.83 43.79 -20.30
N GLY A 259 -10.34 43.24 -21.40
CA GLY A 259 -11.74 43.30 -21.77
C GLY A 259 -12.54 42.16 -21.14
N ARG A 260 -13.75 41.98 -21.62
CA ARG A 260 -14.68 40.96 -21.09
C ARG A 260 -15.29 40.15 -22.23
N ILE A 261 -15.38 38.84 -22.03
CA ILE A 261 -16.13 37.90 -22.89
C ILE A 261 -17.33 37.43 -22.08
N GLN A 262 -18.48 37.40 -22.69
CA GLN A 262 -19.70 36.85 -22.12
C GLN A 262 -20.32 35.84 -23.07
N LEU A 263 -20.49 34.62 -22.60
CA LEU A 263 -21.12 33.50 -23.30
C LEU A 263 -22.42 33.15 -22.59
N ARG A 264 -23.53 33.10 -23.31
CA ARG A 264 -24.84 32.76 -22.74
C ARG A 264 -25.59 31.81 -23.63
N ASN A 265 -25.97 30.65 -23.10
CA ASN A 265 -26.77 29.63 -23.79
C ASN A 265 -26.23 29.32 -25.20
N VAL A 266 -24.89 29.20 -25.35
CA VAL A 266 -24.23 29.05 -26.65
C VAL A 266 -23.30 27.83 -26.62
N THR A 267 -23.26 27.12 -27.74
CA THR A 267 -22.21 26.13 -28.03
C THR A 267 -21.06 26.80 -28.76
N VAL A 268 -19.85 26.79 -28.18
CA VAL A 268 -18.63 27.25 -28.83
C VAL A 268 -17.83 26.02 -29.28
N SER A 269 -17.56 25.88 -30.57
CA SER A 269 -16.85 24.74 -31.13
C SER A 269 -15.76 25.17 -32.11
N SER A 270 -14.81 24.27 -32.42
CA SER A 270 -13.91 24.46 -33.55
C SER A 270 -14.53 23.94 -34.85
N ILE A 271 -14.08 24.49 -35.96
CA ILE A 271 -14.39 23.98 -37.31
C ILE A 271 -13.19 24.11 -38.24
N ASP A 272 -12.83 23.05 -38.90
CA ASP A 272 -11.97 23.09 -40.07
C ASP A 272 -12.84 23.46 -41.30
N THR A 273 -12.61 24.63 -41.84
CA THR A 273 -13.42 25.17 -42.94
C THR A 273 -13.29 24.40 -44.24
N THR A 274 -12.28 23.53 -44.37
CA THR A 274 -12.06 22.68 -45.53
C THR A 274 -12.90 21.40 -45.47
N SER A 275 -12.88 20.74 -44.30
CA SER A 275 -13.58 19.48 -44.10
C SER A 275 -14.98 19.62 -43.52
N GLY A 276 -15.30 20.78 -42.93
CA GLY A 276 -16.55 20.99 -42.17
C GLY A 276 -16.61 20.25 -40.85
N GLN A 277 -15.53 19.57 -40.43
CA GLN A 277 -15.44 18.80 -39.19
C GLN A 277 -14.77 19.61 -38.08
N PRO A 278 -14.89 19.22 -36.81
CA PRO A 278 -14.09 19.80 -35.74
C PRO A 278 -12.59 19.67 -36.00
N VAL A 279 -11.81 20.69 -35.68
CA VAL A 279 -10.36 20.68 -35.85
C VAL A 279 -9.73 19.60 -34.93
N GLY A 280 -8.85 18.76 -35.48
CA GLY A 280 -8.18 17.70 -34.74
C GLY A 280 -7.41 18.22 -33.52
N ALA A 281 -7.42 17.47 -32.44
CA ALA A 281 -6.79 17.88 -31.17
C ALA A 281 -5.27 18.07 -31.27
N ASP A 282 -4.63 17.39 -32.22
CA ASP A 282 -3.18 17.43 -32.44
C ASP A 282 -2.77 18.56 -33.41
N LEU A 283 -3.73 19.23 -34.03
CA LEU A 283 -3.46 20.33 -34.96
C LEU A 283 -3.19 21.63 -34.20
N PRO A 284 -2.05 22.31 -34.44
CA PRO A 284 -1.65 23.52 -33.72
C PRO A 284 -2.58 24.71 -33.92
N GLY A 285 -3.31 24.75 -35.03
CA GLY A 285 -4.30 25.80 -35.34
C GLY A 285 -5.69 25.55 -34.75
N ARG A 286 -5.85 24.64 -33.79
CA ARG A 286 -7.14 24.43 -33.12
C ARG A 286 -7.49 25.63 -32.23
N PRO A 287 -8.70 26.18 -32.30
CA PRO A 287 -9.14 27.35 -31.56
C PRO A 287 -9.13 27.21 -30.03
N TYR A 288 -9.09 28.33 -29.33
CA TYR A 288 -9.11 28.41 -27.88
C TYR A 288 -9.63 29.76 -27.37
N ILE A 289 -9.93 29.86 -26.07
CA ILE A 289 -10.27 31.09 -25.38
C ILE A 289 -9.18 31.42 -24.37
N LYS A 290 -8.60 32.63 -24.46
CA LYS A 290 -7.59 33.10 -23.50
C LYS A 290 -8.02 34.36 -22.81
N VAL A 291 -7.98 34.34 -21.47
CA VAL A 291 -8.29 35.46 -20.58
C VAL A 291 -7.03 35.80 -19.79
N SER A 292 -6.55 37.02 -19.88
CA SER A 292 -5.29 37.43 -19.27
C SER A 292 -5.36 38.90 -18.81
N ASP A 293 -4.35 39.37 -18.11
CA ASP A 293 -4.12 40.79 -17.79
C ASP A 293 -5.37 41.55 -17.26
N GLN A 294 -6.03 40.98 -16.23
CA GLN A 294 -7.28 41.51 -15.63
C GLN A 294 -8.53 41.35 -16.51
N GLY A 295 -8.43 40.63 -17.64
CA GLY A 295 -9.56 40.25 -18.47
C GLY A 295 -10.57 39.38 -17.70
N ARG A 296 -11.79 39.30 -18.22
CA ARG A 296 -12.87 38.54 -17.59
C ARG A 296 -13.63 37.67 -18.60
N LEU A 297 -13.90 36.42 -18.22
CA LEU A 297 -14.83 35.55 -18.93
C LEU A 297 -15.99 35.17 -18.02
N ASP A 298 -17.20 35.45 -18.48
CA ASP A 298 -18.40 34.92 -17.85
C ASP A 298 -19.13 34.02 -18.85
N ALA A 299 -19.34 32.77 -18.47
CA ALA A 299 -20.09 31.81 -19.26
C ALA A 299 -21.24 31.21 -18.44
N THR A 300 -22.42 31.16 -19.03
CA THR A 300 -23.61 30.61 -18.37
C THR A 300 -24.32 29.67 -19.32
N ASN A 301 -24.66 28.45 -18.84
CA ASN A 301 -25.41 27.42 -19.58
C ASN A 301 -24.84 27.20 -20.99
N SER A 302 -23.55 27.12 -21.11
CA SER A 302 -22.87 27.06 -22.40
C SER A 302 -22.05 25.79 -22.54
N VAL A 303 -21.88 25.33 -23.78
CA VAL A 303 -21.06 24.16 -24.13
C VAL A 303 -19.82 24.64 -24.88
N LEU A 304 -18.64 24.18 -24.47
CA LEU A 304 -17.38 24.43 -25.16
C LEU A 304 -16.79 23.10 -25.59
N THR A 305 -16.67 22.89 -26.88
CA THR A 305 -16.28 21.58 -27.40
C THR A 305 -15.22 21.68 -28.48
N ASP A 306 -14.36 20.69 -28.52
CA ASP A 306 -13.34 20.54 -29.57
C ASP A 306 -12.38 21.73 -29.65
N LEU A 307 -12.02 22.32 -28.51
CA LEU A 307 -11.14 23.45 -28.37
C LEU A 307 -9.79 23.08 -27.74
N GLY A 308 -8.81 23.97 -27.96
CA GLY A 308 -7.46 23.80 -27.41
C GLY A 308 -6.64 22.76 -28.14
N THR A 309 -5.32 22.84 -28.07
CA THR A 309 -4.39 21.95 -28.76
C THR A 309 -3.56 21.16 -27.77
N LYS A 310 -3.25 19.92 -28.11
CA LYS A 310 -2.27 19.12 -27.37
C LYS A 310 -0.87 19.68 -27.55
N PRO A 311 0.02 19.48 -26.56
CA PRO A 311 1.44 19.71 -26.76
C PRO A 311 1.99 18.79 -27.87
N THR A 312 2.68 19.36 -28.84
CA THR A 312 3.33 18.62 -29.93
C THR A 312 4.72 19.17 -30.17
N GLY A 313 5.76 18.37 -30.02
CA GLY A 313 7.14 18.83 -30.22
C GLY A 313 7.46 20.04 -29.32
N ASP A 314 7.81 21.14 -29.94
CA ASP A 314 8.10 22.43 -29.28
C ASP A 314 6.85 23.28 -29.00
N ASP A 315 5.70 22.93 -29.61
CA ASP A 315 4.42 23.58 -29.33
C ASP A 315 3.81 22.97 -28.07
N HIS A 316 3.69 23.77 -27.09
CA HIS A 316 3.22 23.38 -25.76
C HIS A 316 1.67 23.29 -25.66
N GLY A 317 0.96 23.38 -26.74
CA GLY A 317 -0.49 23.30 -26.76
C GLY A 317 -1.22 24.51 -26.12
N ALA A 318 -2.52 24.45 -26.11
CA ALA A 318 -3.38 25.39 -25.40
C ALA A 318 -4.58 24.67 -24.78
N PRO A 319 -5.00 25.01 -23.56
CA PRO A 319 -6.30 24.58 -23.04
C PRO A 319 -7.45 25.22 -23.84
N ALA A 320 -8.63 24.63 -23.73
CA ALA A 320 -9.84 25.24 -24.31
C ALA A 320 -10.11 26.63 -23.72
N ILE A 321 -10.04 26.73 -22.39
CA ILE A 321 -10.10 28.00 -21.67
C ILE A 321 -8.83 28.17 -20.84
N ALA A 322 -8.11 29.24 -21.06
CA ALA A 322 -6.95 29.66 -20.28
C ALA A 322 -7.24 30.95 -19.51
N PHE A 323 -7.26 30.86 -18.20
CA PHE A 323 -7.21 32.01 -17.31
C PHE A 323 -5.75 32.29 -16.92
N GLY A 324 -5.22 33.38 -17.38
CA GLY A 324 -3.85 33.80 -17.10
C GLY A 324 -3.77 34.85 -16.02
N ARG A 325 -2.64 35.54 -15.96
CA ARG A 325 -2.28 36.53 -14.94
C ARG A 325 -3.39 37.53 -14.63
N GLY A 326 -3.84 37.54 -13.39
CA GLY A 326 -4.79 38.52 -12.85
C GLY A 326 -6.21 38.47 -13.48
N SER A 327 -6.47 37.50 -14.34
CA SER A 327 -7.77 37.27 -14.96
C SER A 327 -8.81 36.81 -13.94
N THR A 328 -10.07 37.09 -14.22
CA THR A 328 -11.22 36.72 -13.40
C THR A 328 -12.30 36.06 -14.26
N GLY A 329 -13.29 35.44 -13.64
CA GLY A 329 -14.42 34.90 -14.40
C GLY A 329 -15.42 34.12 -13.54
N THR A 330 -16.54 33.84 -14.18
CA THR A 330 -17.57 32.94 -13.62
C THR A 330 -18.06 32.02 -14.71
N LEU A 331 -17.89 30.72 -14.50
CA LEU A 331 -18.48 29.68 -15.32
C LEU A 331 -19.57 29.02 -14.48
N ASN A 332 -20.81 29.03 -14.97
CA ASN A 332 -21.97 28.50 -14.27
C ASN A 332 -22.81 27.64 -15.24
N GLY A 333 -22.99 26.37 -14.89
CA GLY A 333 -23.70 25.40 -15.75
C GLY A 333 -22.99 25.19 -17.09
N VAL A 334 -21.66 25.19 -17.10
CA VAL A 334 -20.85 25.07 -18.33
C VAL A 334 -20.37 23.63 -18.52
N ASN A 335 -20.52 23.13 -19.76
CA ASN A 335 -20.03 21.82 -20.15
C ASN A 335 -18.87 21.95 -21.14
N LEU A 336 -17.71 21.41 -20.82
CA LEU A 336 -16.53 21.35 -21.69
C LEU A 336 -16.29 19.90 -22.12
N GLN A 337 -16.26 19.64 -23.44
CA GLN A 337 -16.16 18.27 -23.97
C GLN A 337 -15.09 18.17 -25.05
N ARG A 338 -14.38 17.03 -25.11
CA ARG A 338 -13.40 16.70 -26.16
C ARG A 338 -12.37 17.80 -26.42
N ASN A 339 -12.00 18.51 -25.39
CA ASN A 339 -10.99 19.56 -25.46
C ASN A 339 -9.57 18.99 -25.31
N SER A 340 -8.52 19.80 -25.46
CA SER A 340 -7.18 19.35 -25.09
C SER A 340 -7.06 19.25 -23.57
N THR A 341 -6.82 20.31 -22.86
CA THR A 341 -7.11 20.53 -21.45
C THR A 341 -8.39 21.37 -21.37
N GLY A 342 -9.35 20.97 -20.54
CA GLY A 342 -10.60 21.72 -20.48
C GLY A 342 -10.39 23.15 -20.00
N ILE A 343 -9.97 23.33 -18.74
CA ILE A 343 -9.72 24.64 -18.15
C ILE A 343 -8.33 24.67 -17.53
N SER A 344 -7.59 25.74 -17.77
CA SER A 344 -6.34 26.03 -17.06
C SER A 344 -6.43 27.39 -16.37
N LEU A 345 -6.21 27.39 -15.07
CA LEU A 345 -6.12 28.59 -14.24
C LEU A 345 -4.65 28.76 -13.82
N ALA A 346 -3.98 29.75 -14.40
CA ALA A 346 -2.58 30.02 -14.14
C ALA A 346 -2.39 31.47 -13.66
N THR A 347 -2.14 31.66 -12.35
CA THR A 347 -2.01 32.97 -11.74
C THR A 347 -3.26 33.87 -11.88
N SER A 348 -4.43 33.29 -12.08
CA SER A 348 -5.73 33.92 -12.11
C SER A 348 -6.20 34.32 -10.69
N GLN A 349 -7.29 35.09 -10.61
CA GLN A 349 -7.81 35.59 -9.36
C GLN A 349 -9.33 35.43 -9.29
N ASN A 350 -9.83 34.87 -8.18
CA ASN A 350 -11.27 34.82 -7.86
C ASN A 350 -12.14 34.25 -9.00
N VAL A 351 -11.63 33.27 -9.74
CA VAL A 351 -12.43 32.53 -10.73
C VAL A 351 -13.44 31.65 -9.98
N LYS A 352 -14.68 31.63 -10.47
CA LYS A 352 -15.73 30.78 -9.92
C LYS A 352 -16.13 29.73 -10.94
N LEU A 353 -15.99 28.46 -10.58
CA LEU A 353 -16.51 27.33 -11.32
C LEU A 353 -17.68 26.74 -10.54
N GLN A 354 -18.88 26.91 -11.06
CA GLN A 354 -20.12 26.45 -10.44
C GLN A 354 -20.87 25.54 -11.42
N ASP A 355 -21.19 24.33 -10.99
CA ASP A 355 -21.87 23.32 -11.82
C ASP A 355 -21.19 23.15 -13.20
N VAL A 356 -19.86 23.01 -13.18
CA VAL A 356 -19.03 22.86 -14.38
C VAL A 356 -18.68 21.40 -14.59
N THR A 357 -18.99 20.88 -15.78
CA THR A 357 -18.58 19.55 -16.20
C THR A 357 -17.47 19.63 -17.22
N VAL A 358 -16.37 18.90 -17.02
CA VAL A 358 -15.28 18.79 -17.97
C VAL A 358 -15.06 17.31 -18.31
N SER A 359 -15.31 16.95 -19.56
CA SER A 359 -15.26 15.55 -19.97
C SER A 359 -14.45 15.33 -21.23
N GLU A 360 -13.90 14.14 -21.35
CA GLU A 360 -13.24 13.65 -22.57
C GLU A 360 -12.12 14.57 -23.09
N SER A 361 -11.52 15.37 -22.20
CA SER A 361 -10.33 16.11 -22.56
C SER A 361 -9.19 15.15 -22.85
N SER A 362 -8.38 15.44 -23.87
CA SER A 362 -7.28 14.55 -24.26
C SER A 362 -6.12 14.55 -23.24
N GLU A 363 -6.06 15.58 -22.40
CA GLU A 363 -5.15 15.78 -21.29
C GLU A 363 -5.95 15.89 -19.98
N ASN A 364 -5.55 16.77 -19.07
CA ASN A 364 -6.26 17.01 -17.81
C ASN A 364 -7.63 17.69 -18.03
N GLY A 365 -8.59 17.38 -17.17
CA GLY A 365 -9.85 18.10 -17.16
C GLY A 365 -9.64 19.56 -16.74
N ILE A 366 -9.16 19.80 -15.53
CA ILE A 366 -8.92 21.13 -14.96
C ILE A 366 -7.51 21.19 -14.39
N VAL A 367 -6.80 22.28 -14.64
CA VAL A 367 -5.46 22.56 -14.09
C VAL A 367 -5.50 23.86 -13.29
N LEU A 368 -5.18 23.76 -12.00
CA LEU A 368 -5.01 24.89 -11.09
C LEU A 368 -3.51 25.11 -10.83
N ARG A 369 -2.97 26.26 -11.23
CA ARG A 369 -1.54 26.53 -11.12
C ARG A 369 -1.26 27.93 -10.57
N GLY A 370 -1.11 28.05 -9.26
CA GLY A 370 -0.85 29.32 -8.60
C GLY A 370 -1.98 30.35 -8.78
N ASP A 371 -3.20 29.89 -8.91
CA ASP A 371 -4.39 30.70 -8.91
C ASP A 371 -4.75 31.12 -7.47
N ARG A 372 -5.40 32.27 -7.33
CA ARG A 372 -5.76 32.79 -6.00
C ARG A 372 -7.25 33.02 -5.90
N GLY A 373 -7.85 32.47 -4.84
CA GLY A 373 -9.24 32.68 -4.52
C GLY A 373 -10.24 32.03 -5.46
N THR A 374 -9.82 31.01 -6.22
CA THR A 374 -10.73 30.20 -7.05
C THR A 374 -11.70 29.43 -6.16
N VAL A 375 -12.96 29.43 -6.58
CA VAL A 375 -14.04 28.69 -5.92
C VAL A 375 -14.51 27.59 -6.85
N LEU A 376 -14.47 26.37 -6.35
CA LEU A 376 -14.98 25.17 -7.03
C LEU A 376 -16.25 24.71 -6.30
N ASN A 377 -17.34 24.56 -7.02
CA ASN A 377 -18.60 24.08 -6.48
C ASN A 377 -19.36 23.29 -7.55
N GLY A 378 -19.71 22.04 -7.28
CA GLY A 378 -20.37 21.18 -8.23
C GLY A 378 -19.55 20.89 -9.49
N VAL A 379 -18.21 20.83 -9.35
CA VAL A 379 -17.30 20.55 -10.46
C VAL A 379 -17.24 19.05 -10.73
N LYS A 380 -17.45 18.66 -11.99
CA LYS A 380 -17.33 17.28 -12.45
C LYS A 380 -16.22 17.17 -13.48
N ALA A 381 -15.33 16.18 -13.31
CA ALA A 381 -14.29 15.89 -14.29
C ALA A 381 -14.33 14.39 -14.66
N GLU A 382 -14.68 14.09 -15.91
CA GLU A 382 -15.05 12.75 -16.32
C GLU A 382 -14.28 12.27 -17.55
N ARG A 383 -13.74 11.05 -17.51
CA ARG A 383 -13.12 10.39 -18.68
C ARG A 383 -12.06 11.22 -19.41
N ASN A 384 -11.32 12.05 -18.69
CA ASN A 384 -10.23 12.83 -19.25
C ASN A 384 -8.98 11.96 -19.46
N GLY A 385 -8.12 12.36 -20.39
CA GLY A 385 -6.95 11.61 -20.83
C GLY A 385 -5.78 11.59 -19.83
N ASP A 386 -5.81 12.45 -18.81
CA ASP A 386 -4.90 12.46 -17.65
C ASP A 386 -5.75 12.69 -16.38
N ASN A 387 -5.34 13.54 -15.44
CA ASN A 387 -6.06 13.76 -14.21
C ASN A 387 -7.40 14.49 -14.42
N GLY A 388 -8.38 14.18 -13.61
CA GLY A 388 -9.62 14.95 -13.57
C GLY A 388 -9.32 16.40 -13.19
N VAL A 389 -8.69 16.60 -12.02
CA VAL A 389 -8.24 17.93 -11.55
C VAL A 389 -6.78 17.83 -11.08
N LEU A 390 -5.91 18.66 -11.66
CA LEU A 390 -4.51 18.81 -11.27
C LEU A 390 -4.32 20.14 -10.55
N VAL A 391 -3.84 20.09 -9.32
CA VAL A 391 -3.49 21.27 -8.51
C VAL A 391 -1.98 21.33 -8.33
N SER A 392 -1.38 22.40 -8.83
CA SER A 392 0.05 22.66 -8.69
C SER A 392 0.29 24.17 -8.50
N GLY A 393 1.21 24.54 -7.61
CA GLY A 393 1.39 25.93 -7.23
C GLY A 393 0.37 26.38 -6.15
N ASP A 394 0.62 27.48 -5.48
CA ASP A 394 -0.16 27.94 -4.33
C ASP A 394 -1.61 28.30 -4.72
N PRO A 395 -2.63 27.54 -4.25
CA PRO A 395 -4.05 27.85 -4.53
C PRO A 395 -4.56 29.01 -3.66
N GLY A 396 -3.75 29.57 -2.79
CA GLY A 396 -4.16 30.57 -1.80
C GLY A 396 -4.88 29.92 -0.60
N SER A 397 -5.70 30.71 0.07
CA SER A 397 -6.41 30.29 1.30
C SER A 397 -7.75 29.56 1.06
N ARG A 398 -8.14 29.32 -0.18
CA ARG A 398 -9.42 28.64 -0.48
C ARG A 398 -9.24 27.12 -0.51
N PRO A 399 -10.18 26.39 0.07
CA PRO A 399 -10.14 24.93 0.00
C PRO A 399 -10.38 24.43 -1.43
N ILE A 400 -9.76 23.32 -1.77
CA ILE A 400 -10.07 22.51 -2.95
C ILE A 400 -11.25 21.62 -2.55
N ALA A 401 -12.45 21.95 -3.01
CA ALA A 401 -13.67 21.30 -2.52
C ALA A 401 -14.74 21.19 -3.59
N GLY A 402 -15.73 20.32 -3.35
CA GLY A 402 -16.91 20.19 -4.21
C GLY A 402 -16.61 19.62 -5.59
N ILE A 403 -15.70 18.65 -5.67
CA ILE A 403 -15.25 18.02 -6.91
C ILE A 403 -15.73 16.57 -6.94
N SER A 404 -16.28 16.17 -8.07
CA SER A 404 -16.56 14.77 -8.40
C SER A 404 -15.76 14.36 -9.62
N THR A 405 -15.11 13.20 -9.58
CA THR A 405 -14.37 12.66 -10.73
C THR A 405 -14.82 11.25 -11.07
N THR A 406 -14.73 10.91 -12.35
CA THR A 406 -15.10 9.56 -12.80
C THR A 406 -14.31 9.15 -14.02
N GLY A 407 -13.60 8.02 -13.92
CA GLY A 407 -13.04 7.32 -15.08
C GLY A 407 -11.93 8.06 -15.81
N ASN A 408 -11.22 8.99 -15.16
CA ASN A 408 -10.06 9.66 -15.75
C ASN A 408 -8.88 8.70 -15.87
N LYS A 409 -7.98 8.90 -16.85
CA LYS A 409 -6.82 8.02 -17.02
C LYS A 409 -5.71 8.27 -16.02
N GLY A 410 -5.63 9.48 -15.48
CA GLY A 410 -4.78 9.84 -14.37
C GLY A 410 -5.46 9.61 -13.02
N TYR A 411 -5.12 10.44 -12.05
CA TYR A 411 -5.83 10.52 -10.76
C TYR A 411 -7.12 11.32 -10.90
N GLY A 412 -8.10 10.99 -10.05
CA GLY A 412 -9.28 11.84 -9.95
C GLY A 412 -8.88 13.28 -9.59
N VAL A 413 -8.19 13.44 -8.47
CA VAL A 413 -7.59 14.72 -8.05
C VAL A 413 -6.10 14.48 -7.69
N SER A 414 -5.21 15.24 -8.31
CA SER A 414 -3.78 15.26 -7.98
C SER A 414 -3.40 16.61 -7.39
N VAL A 415 -2.84 16.61 -6.18
CA VAL A 415 -2.36 17.82 -5.46
C VAL A 415 -0.85 17.71 -5.30
N SER A 416 -0.12 18.63 -5.89
CA SER A 416 1.35 18.55 -5.92
C SER A 416 2.02 19.83 -5.43
N GLY A 417 3.04 19.66 -4.54
CA GLY A 417 3.92 20.74 -4.08
C GLY A 417 3.22 21.78 -3.22
N GLN A 418 2.17 21.40 -2.48
CA GLN A 418 1.35 22.33 -1.69
C GLN A 418 1.76 22.32 -0.21
N LYS A 419 1.62 23.49 0.42
CA LYS A 419 1.76 23.63 1.87
C LYS A 419 0.50 24.27 2.46
N GLY A 420 -0.01 23.69 3.55
CA GLY A 420 -1.16 24.22 4.29
C GLY A 420 -2.47 24.19 3.51
N VAL A 421 -2.58 23.35 2.46
CA VAL A 421 -3.80 23.25 1.66
C VAL A 421 -4.88 22.49 2.42
N GLU A 422 -6.11 22.92 2.28
CA GLU A 422 -7.29 22.17 2.69
C GLU A 422 -7.96 21.55 1.46
N VAL A 423 -8.13 20.22 1.48
CA VAL A 423 -8.85 19.45 0.47
C VAL A 423 -10.05 18.81 1.14
N ARG A 424 -11.26 18.97 0.58
CA ARG A 424 -12.46 18.41 1.21
C ARG A 424 -13.63 18.20 0.26
N ASP A 425 -14.57 17.38 0.70
CA ASP A 425 -15.83 17.15 -0.02
C ASP A 425 -15.59 16.67 -1.45
N LEU A 426 -14.78 15.60 -1.59
CA LEU A 426 -14.49 14.98 -2.87
C LEU A 426 -15.23 13.64 -3.02
N THR A 427 -15.71 13.37 -4.24
CA THR A 427 -16.26 12.06 -4.63
C THR A 427 -15.52 11.58 -5.88
N LEU A 428 -14.74 10.51 -5.75
CA LEU A 428 -13.81 10.02 -6.78
C LEU A 428 -14.15 8.56 -7.12
N SER A 429 -14.28 8.23 -8.40
CA SER A 429 -14.73 6.90 -8.80
C SER A 429 -14.09 6.39 -10.09
N GLY A 430 -13.43 5.23 -10.03
CA GLY A 430 -12.95 4.51 -11.20
C GLY A 430 -11.85 5.22 -11.99
N ASP A 431 -11.10 6.11 -11.37
CA ASP A 431 -9.96 6.80 -11.99
C ASP A 431 -8.77 5.84 -12.08
N GLN A 432 -8.10 5.74 -13.24
CA GLN A 432 -7.21 4.62 -13.54
C GLN A 432 -5.88 4.65 -12.78
N ALA A 433 -5.39 5.81 -12.37
CA ALA A 433 -4.18 5.92 -11.55
C ALA A 433 -4.49 5.88 -10.04
N GLY A 434 -5.67 6.35 -9.64
CA GLY A 434 -6.14 6.41 -8.26
C GLY A 434 -7.06 7.59 -7.99
N GLY A 435 -7.68 7.62 -6.83
CA GLY A 435 -8.61 8.68 -6.47
C GLY A 435 -7.89 9.99 -6.16
N LEU A 436 -7.30 10.12 -4.96
CA LEU A 436 -6.59 11.33 -4.51
C LEU A 436 -5.08 11.07 -4.40
N GLU A 437 -4.28 11.80 -5.16
CA GLU A 437 -2.82 11.85 -5.01
C GLU A 437 -2.39 13.09 -4.23
N LEU A 438 -1.55 12.90 -3.23
CA LEU A 438 -0.89 13.97 -2.45
C LEU A 438 0.62 13.83 -2.65
N ASN A 439 1.21 14.65 -3.51
CA ASN A 439 2.61 14.59 -3.89
C ASN A 439 3.37 15.81 -3.35
N ARG A 440 4.32 15.62 -2.45
CA ARG A 440 5.05 16.70 -1.77
C ARG A 440 4.13 17.72 -1.10
N VAL A 441 3.09 17.22 -0.46
CA VAL A 441 2.11 18.04 0.27
C VAL A 441 2.51 18.10 1.74
N THR A 442 2.54 19.29 2.32
CA THR A 442 2.99 19.47 3.70
C THR A 442 1.98 20.25 4.54
N GLU A 443 1.88 19.91 5.83
CA GLU A 443 1.05 20.65 6.81
C GLU A 443 -0.41 20.85 6.34
N SER A 444 -0.97 19.87 5.66
CA SER A 444 -2.24 19.99 4.93
C SER A 444 -3.32 19.10 5.53
N LYS A 445 -4.57 19.47 5.28
CA LYS A 445 -5.75 18.77 5.80
C LYS A 445 -6.61 18.25 4.65
N VAL A 446 -6.98 17.00 4.76
CA VAL A 446 -7.91 16.33 3.82
C VAL A 446 -9.08 15.81 4.62
N ARG A 447 -10.31 16.18 4.24
CA ARG A 447 -11.52 15.80 4.97
C ARG A 447 -12.65 15.40 4.05
N ASN A 448 -13.48 14.45 4.51
CA ASN A 448 -14.70 14.07 3.83
C ASN A 448 -14.45 13.71 2.36
N VAL A 449 -13.58 12.73 2.12
CA VAL A 449 -13.28 12.20 0.78
C VAL A 449 -13.88 10.82 0.65
N THR A 450 -14.71 10.64 -0.36
CA THR A 450 -15.25 9.33 -0.74
C THR A 450 -14.58 8.86 -2.01
N THR A 451 -14.04 7.62 -1.98
CA THR A 451 -13.47 6.99 -3.18
C THR A 451 -14.11 5.62 -3.41
N THR A 452 -14.33 5.28 -4.66
CA THR A 452 -14.94 4.01 -5.05
C THR A 452 -14.19 3.37 -6.21
N ASP A 453 -13.75 2.12 -6.01
CA ASP A 453 -13.06 1.28 -7.01
C ASP A 453 -11.79 1.89 -7.61
N GLU A 454 -11.05 2.64 -6.79
CA GLU A 454 -9.78 3.25 -7.15
C GLU A 454 -8.60 2.30 -6.98
N PRO A 455 -7.57 2.32 -7.84
CA PRO A 455 -6.32 1.57 -7.59
C PRO A 455 -5.75 1.86 -6.20
N ASN A 456 -5.70 3.13 -5.81
CA ASN A 456 -5.45 3.58 -4.45
C ASN A 456 -6.47 4.69 -4.14
N GLY A 457 -7.25 4.53 -3.07
CA GLY A 457 -8.22 5.55 -2.70
C GLY A 457 -7.54 6.89 -2.39
N VAL A 458 -6.56 6.87 -1.47
CA VAL A 458 -5.68 8.01 -1.16
C VAL A 458 -4.22 7.58 -1.23
N PHE A 459 -3.43 8.29 -1.99
CA PHE A 459 -2.01 8.00 -2.18
C PHE A 459 -1.13 9.19 -1.75
N LEU A 460 -0.35 9.00 -0.68
CA LEU A 460 0.65 9.98 -0.23
C LEU A 460 1.99 9.60 -0.83
N HIS A 461 2.45 10.45 -1.74
CA HIS A 461 3.63 10.23 -2.57
C HIS A 461 4.72 11.24 -2.22
N VAL A 462 5.97 10.89 -2.43
CA VAL A 462 7.20 11.67 -2.28
C VAL A 462 7.14 12.83 -1.26
N ASN A 463 7.74 12.63 -0.08
CA ASN A 463 7.94 13.70 0.93
C ASN A 463 6.66 14.45 1.34
N SER A 464 5.53 13.77 1.40
CA SER A 464 4.33 14.33 2.01
C SER A 464 4.47 14.29 3.54
N LEU A 465 4.38 15.46 4.19
CA LEU A 465 4.75 15.63 5.60
C LEU A 465 3.62 16.29 6.40
N ASN A 466 3.33 15.76 7.60
CA ASN A 466 2.34 16.32 8.53
C ASN A 466 0.97 16.52 7.86
N VAL A 467 0.50 15.51 7.13
CA VAL A 467 -0.81 15.50 6.49
C VAL A 467 -1.83 14.91 7.46
N GLN A 468 -3.00 15.51 7.53
CA GLN A 468 -4.15 15.01 8.30
C GLN A 468 -5.21 14.49 7.31
N LEU A 469 -5.62 13.25 7.47
CA LEU A 469 -6.73 12.62 6.76
C LEU A 469 -7.86 12.37 7.75
N ASP A 470 -9.00 12.98 7.55
CA ASP A 470 -10.14 12.90 8.46
C ASP A 470 -11.42 12.51 7.71
N ALA A 471 -12.14 11.53 8.21
CA ALA A 471 -13.40 11.05 7.64
C ALA A 471 -13.26 10.60 6.17
N MET A 472 -12.26 9.76 5.87
CA MET A 472 -12.15 9.10 4.57
C MET A 472 -13.13 7.93 4.50
N THR A 473 -13.87 7.83 3.41
CA THR A 473 -14.73 6.68 3.07
C THR A 473 -14.23 6.07 1.78
N ILE A 474 -13.64 4.88 1.87
CA ILE A 474 -12.99 4.22 0.74
C ILE A 474 -13.64 2.86 0.52
N THR A 475 -14.14 2.61 -0.68
CA THR A 475 -14.82 1.36 -1.03
C THR A 475 -14.17 0.72 -2.25
N GLY A 476 -13.89 -0.57 -2.16
CA GLY A 476 -13.32 -1.36 -3.26
C GLY A 476 -11.87 -1.01 -3.57
N GLY A 477 -11.48 -1.23 -4.80
CA GLY A 477 -10.15 -0.91 -5.32
C GLY A 477 -9.06 -1.89 -4.91
N ARG A 478 -7.79 -1.48 -5.14
CA ARG A 478 -6.64 -2.30 -4.78
C ARG A 478 -6.18 -2.04 -3.35
N SER A 479 -5.99 -0.79 -2.99
CA SER A 479 -5.59 -0.35 -1.65
C SER A 479 -6.38 0.87 -1.23
N GLY A 480 -6.74 0.96 0.04
CA GLY A 480 -7.47 2.12 0.55
C GLY A 480 -6.55 3.34 0.67
N ILE A 481 -5.74 3.40 1.71
CA ILE A 481 -4.75 4.46 1.93
C ILE A 481 -3.35 3.87 1.75
N VAL A 482 -2.50 4.57 1.01
CA VAL A 482 -1.09 4.21 0.83
C VAL A 482 -0.22 5.39 1.19
N ALA A 483 0.62 5.24 2.20
CA ALA A 483 1.63 6.21 2.60
C ALA A 483 3.02 5.68 2.27
N GLU A 484 3.72 6.29 1.32
CA GLU A 484 5.08 5.87 0.94
C GLU A 484 6.13 6.12 2.03
N LYS A 485 7.29 5.50 1.86
CA LYS A 485 8.42 5.54 2.83
C LYS A 485 8.90 6.95 3.20
N THR A 486 8.72 7.90 2.31
CA THR A 486 9.14 9.29 2.52
C THR A 486 8.09 10.12 3.27
N THR A 487 6.90 9.59 3.51
CA THR A 487 5.84 10.23 4.29
C THR A 487 6.23 10.29 5.77
N LYS A 488 5.96 11.42 6.43
CA LYS A 488 6.18 11.57 7.87
C LYS A 488 5.07 12.34 8.54
N GLY A 489 4.74 11.95 9.78
CA GLY A 489 3.76 12.66 10.60
C GLY A 489 2.33 12.59 10.05
N LEU A 490 1.98 11.50 9.34
CA LEU A 490 0.62 11.29 8.85
C LEU A 490 -0.34 11.05 10.02
N GLN A 491 -1.47 11.70 10.02
CA GLN A 491 -2.57 11.47 10.96
C GLN A 491 -3.80 10.98 10.18
N VAL A 492 -4.41 9.90 10.64
CA VAL A 492 -5.63 9.33 10.03
C VAL A 492 -6.66 9.19 11.13
N THR A 493 -7.80 9.88 10.99
CA THR A 493 -8.87 9.89 11.98
C THR A 493 -10.22 9.54 11.36
N GLY A 494 -11.07 8.85 12.12
CA GLY A 494 -12.48 8.61 11.80
C GLY A 494 -12.76 8.01 10.41
N SER A 495 -11.86 7.19 9.89
CA SER A 495 -11.90 6.75 8.49
C SER A 495 -12.40 5.31 8.35
N THR A 496 -13.08 5.02 7.26
CA THR A 496 -13.60 3.69 6.92
C THR A 496 -13.10 3.24 5.56
N ILE A 497 -12.61 1.99 5.51
CA ILE A 497 -12.15 1.34 4.27
C ILE A 497 -12.84 -0.02 4.16
N ASP A 498 -13.45 -0.31 3.03
CA ASP A 498 -14.17 -1.56 2.80
C ASP A 498 -13.78 -2.20 1.46
N GLY A 499 -13.44 -3.47 1.46
CA GLY A 499 -13.25 -4.27 0.25
C GLY A 499 -11.94 -4.03 -0.51
N ALA A 500 -10.89 -3.52 0.13
CA ALA A 500 -9.59 -3.34 -0.52
C ALA A 500 -8.91 -4.70 -0.80
N ARG A 501 -8.61 -4.97 -2.09
CA ARG A 501 -8.09 -6.29 -2.52
C ARG A 501 -6.69 -6.62 -2.04
N VAL A 502 -5.87 -5.64 -1.66
CA VAL A 502 -4.50 -5.84 -1.17
C VAL A 502 -4.35 -5.39 0.27
N SER A 503 -4.63 -4.13 0.58
CA SER A 503 -4.54 -3.60 1.95
C SER A 503 -5.50 -2.44 2.16
N GLY A 504 -6.15 -2.43 3.31
CA GLY A 504 -6.92 -1.26 3.72
C GLY A 504 -5.99 -0.05 3.89
N PHE A 505 -4.97 -0.18 4.73
CA PHE A 505 -3.97 0.88 4.91
C PHE A 505 -2.55 0.31 4.86
N ALA A 506 -1.72 0.82 3.95
CA ALA A 506 -0.29 0.51 3.83
C ALA A 506 0.54 1.69 4.34
N ILE A 507 1.36 1.45 5.37
CA ILE A 507 2.17 2.45 6.07
C ILE A 507 3.64 2.19 5.75
N GLY A 508 4.23 3.00 4.89
CA GLY A 508 5.66 2.94 4.55
C GLY A 508 6.51 3.99 5.29
N GLY A 509 5.88 5.03 5.81
CA GLY A 509 6.55 6.18 6.43
C GLY A 509 6.76 6.09 7.94
N LYS A 510 7.11 7.21 8.56
CA LYS A 510 7.36 7.32 10.00
C LYS A 510 6.45 8.32 10.69
N GLY A 511 6.19 8.10 11.99
CA GLY A 511 5.38 9.00 12.81
C GLY A 511 3.91 8.99 12.43
N THR A 512 3.39 7.85 11.95
CA THR A 512 1.97 7.72 11.59
C THR A 512 1.12 7.56 12.85
N GLN A 513 0.07 8.36 12.95
CA GLN A 513 -0.92 8.29 14.01
C GLN A 513 -2.28 7.89 13.43
N ILE A 514 -2.92 6.92 14.03
CA ILE A 514 -4.23 6.41 13.62
C ILE A 514 -5.16 6.47 14.82
N ASP A 515 -6.36 7.02 14.63
CA ASP A 515 -7.41 6.99 15.63
C ASP A 515 -8.79 6.79 15.00
N GLY A 516 -9.50 5.74 15.43
CA GLY A 516 -10.84 5.46 14.93
C GLY A 516 -10.87 4.97 13.47
N LEU A 517 -9.90 4.16 13.04
CA LEU A 517 -9.90 3.53 11.71
C LEU A 517 -10.70 2.23 11.72
N THR A 518 -11.64 2.10 10.80
CA THR A 518 -12.37 0.86 10.53
C THR A 518 -11.99 0.31 9.15
N VAL A 519 -11.50 -0.94 9.11
CA VAL A 519 -11.24 -1.64 7.85
C VAL A 519 -12.06 -2.91 7.79
N LYS A 520 -12.82 -3.08 6.70
CA LYS A 520 -13.69 -4.25 6.49
C LYS A 520 -13.31 -4.97 5.19
N ASN A 521 -13.50 -6.28 5.17
CA ASN A 521 -13.44 -7.12 3.97
C ASN A 521 -12.19 -6.88 3.10
N SER A 522 -11.10 -6.43 3.71
CA SER A 522 -9.84 -6.18 3.01
C SER A 522 -8.88 -7.34 3.25
N ARG A 523 -8.15 -7.75 2.21
CA ARG A 523 -7.23 -8.90 2.34
C ARG A 523 -6.25 -8.72 3.51
N THR A 524 -5.64 -7.55 3.62
CA THR A 524 -4.90 -7.13 4.81
C THR A 524 -5.53 -5.85 5.34
N GLY A 525 -5.90 -5.81 6.61
CA GLY A 525 -6.49 -4.62 7.22
C GLY A 525 -5.50 -3.45 7.23
N VAL A 526 -4.48 -3.54 8.08
CA VAL A 526 -3.39 -2.55 8.18
C VAL A 526 -2.05 -3.24 8.01
N ARG A 527 -1.20 -2.70 7.14
CA ARG A 527 0.16 -3.20 6.89
C ARG A 527 1.18 -2.13 7.23
N VAL A 528 2.08 -2.41 8.15
CA VAL A 528 3.26 -1.59 8.43
C VAL A 528 4.45 -2.17 7.65
N GLU A 529 4.94 -1.43 6.68
CA GLU A 529 5.96 -1.90 5.75
C GLU A 529 7.37 -1.77 6.33
N ARG A 530 8.31 -2.50 5.74
CA ARG A 530 9.73 -2.44 6.15
C ARG A 530 10.27 -1.01 6.05
N GLY A 531 10.88 -0.55 7.14
CA GLY A 531 11.46 0.79 7.26
C GLY A 531 10.50 1.86 7.76
N ALA A 532 9.21 1.53 7.89
CA ALA A 532 8.28 2.35 8.64
C ALA A 532 8.62 2.31 10.15
N GLY A 533 8.17 3.29 10.91
CA GLY A 533 8.39 3.33 12.34
C GLY A 533 7.58 4.41 13.04
N ASP A 534 7.63 4.38 14.37
CA ASP A 534 6.92 5.33 15.23
C ASP A 534 5.41 5.40 14.87
N VAL A 535 4.78 4.22 14.74
CA VAL A 535 3.35 4.09 14.43
C VAL A 535 2.57 3.97 15.73
N SER A 536 1.66 4.90 15.97
CA SER A 536 0.70 4.85 17.06
C SER A 536 -0.71 4.65 16.50
N ALA A 537 -1.35 3.55 16.89
CA ALA A 537 -2.69 3.20 16.44
C ALA A 537 -3.62 3.03 17.63
N SER A 538 -4.72 3.76 17.64
CA SER A 538 -5.76 3.65 18.66
C SER A 538 -7.14 3.44 18.02
N ASN A 539 -7.99 2.69 18.70
CA ASN A 539 -9.38 2.44 18.28
C ASN A 539 -9.46 1.91 16.84
N VAL A 540 -8.65 0.89 16.54
CA VAL A 540 -8.64 0.28 15.20
C VAL A 540 -9.55 -0.94 15.19
N THR A 541 -10.51 -0.94 14.26
CA THR A 541 -11.45 -2.04 14.05
C THR A 541 -11.18 -2.71 12.69
N LEU A 542 -10.93 -4.01 12.69
CA LEU A 542 -10.65 -4.80 11.50
C LEU A 542 -11.67 -5.95 11.42
N VAL A 543 -12.40 -6.04 10.31
CA VAL A 543 -13.47 -7.02 10.16
C VAL A 543 -13.26 -7.84 8.88
N GLY A 544 -13.18 -9.15 9.03
CA GLY A 544 -12.95 -10.07 7.91
C GLY A 544 -11.57 -9.91 7.26
N GLY A 545 -11.30 -10.71 6.25
CA GLY A 545 -10.03 -10.73 5.51
C GLY A 545 -9.01 -11.75 6.02
N ASP A 546 -7.89 -11.87 5.30
CA ASP A 546 -6.86 -12.87 5.61
C ASP A 546 -6.01 -12.45 6.82
N ASP A 547 -5.54 -11.20 6.82
CA ASP A 547 -4.66 -10.65 7.83
C ASP A 547 -5.21 -9.31 8.37
N GLY A 548 -5.26 -9.15 9.68
CA GLY A 548 -5.70 -7.91 10.32
C GLY A 548 -4.61 -6.84 10.33
N LEU A 549 -3.80 -6.80 11.39
CA LEU A 549 -2.64 -5.92 11.50
C LEU A 549 -1.37 -6.73 11.23
N VAL A 550 -0.60 -6.33 10.24
CA VAL A 550 0.68 -6.95 9.89
C VAL A 550 1.81 -5.94 10.00
N THR A 551 2.84 -6.27 10.77
CA THR A 551 4.09 -5.50 10.78
C THR A 551 5.19 -6.26 10.05
N SER A 552 6.07 -5.56 9.36
CA SER A 552 7.23 -6.15 8.67
C SER A 552 8.48 -6.10 9.54
N GLY A 553 9.41 -7.02 9.34
CA GLY A 553 10.71 -6.98 10.02
C GLY A 553 11.48 -5.69 9.72
N GLY A 554 12.14 -5.15 10.74
CA GLY A 554 12.87 -3.88 10.66
C GLY A 554 12.00 -2.62 10.82
N THR A 555 10.76 -2.79 11.29
CA THR A 555 9.95 -1.69 11.81
C THR A 555 10.20 -1.52 13.32
N THR A 556 10.03 -0.33 13.85
CA THR A 556 10.26 0.00 15.26
C THR A 556 9.24 1.00 15.79
N GLY A 557 9.06 1.06 17.10
CA GLY A 557 8.19 2.05 17.74
C GLY A 557 6.70 1.87 17.40
N ILE A 558 6.23 0.61 17.34
CA ILE A 558 4.82 0.32 17.05
C ILE A 558 4.05 0.22 18.38
N VAL A 559 3.08 1.08 18.56
CA VAL A 559 2.19 1.10 19.72
C VAL A 559 0.74 0.97 19.25
N VAL A 560 0.02 0.00 19.78
CA VAL A 560 -1.38 -0.25 19.44
C VAL A 560 -2.21 -0.24 20.70
N LYS A 561 -3.29 0.55 20.71
CA LYS A 561 -4.24 0.64 21.79
C LYS A 561 -5.65 0.33 21.31
N ASN A 562 -6.36 -0.53 22.01
CA ASN A 562 -7.73 -0.89 21.69
C ASN A 562 -7.89 -1.40 20.25
N LEU A 563 -7.21 -2.52 19.93
CA LEU A 563 -7.38 -3.23 18.66
C LEU A 563 -8.60 -4.15 18.74
N ILE A 564 -9.55 -3.95 17.84
CA ILE A 564 -10.74 -4.79 17.72
C ILE A 564 -10.67 -5.54 16.39
N THR A 565 -10.75 -6.87 16.42
CA THR A 565 -10.85 -7.67 15.19
C THR A 565 -12.02 -8.64 15.29
N ASP A 566 -12.72 -8.84 14.17
CA ASP A 566 -13.85 -9.78 14.08
C ASP A 566 -13.78 -10.58 12.78
N GLY A 567 -13.71 -11.90 12.88
CA GLY A 567 -13.68 -12.82 11.75
C GLY A 567 -12.47 -12.69 10.82
N VAL A 568 -11.34 -12.15 11.32
CA VAL A 568 -10.07 -12.05 10.56
C VAL A 568 -9.27 -13.34 10.76
N ASP A 569 -8.78 -13.96 9.67
CA ASP A 569 -8.06 -15.25 9.76
C ASP A 569 -6.82 -15.20 10.65
N ASN A 570 -5.96 -14.22 10.48
CA ASN A 570 -4.83 -13.91 11.36
C ASN A 570 -4.99 -12.47 11.87
N ALA A 571 -5.52 -12.29 13.05
CA ALA A 571 -5.89 -10.95 13.52
C ALA A 571 -4.68 -10.02 13.70
N LEU A 572 -3.57 -10.54 14.20
CA LEU A 572 -2.30 -9.83 14.31
C LEU A 572 -1.14 -10.71 13.88
N ARG A 573 -0.26 -10.20 13.02
CA ARG A 573 1.04 -10.80 12.72
C ARG A 573 2.14 -9.78 12.98
N ASN A 574 2.95 -10.02 14.02
CA ASN A 574 4.02 -9.11 14.41
C ASN A 574 5.41 -9.64 14.08
N LEU A 575 6.14 -8.89 13.22
CA LEU A 575 7.57 -9.07 12.94
C LEU A 575 8.40 -7.85 13.40
N SER A 576 7.79 -6.92 14.16
CA SER A 576 8.43 -5.70 14.67
C SER A 576 8.90 -5.91 16.11
N SER A 577 10.19 -5.72 16.34
CA SER A 577 10.76 -5.78 17.70
C SER A 577 10.25 -4.65 18.58
N GLY A 578 9.94 -4.97 19.83
CA GLY A 578 9.49 -4.00 20.84
C GLY A 578 8.08 -3.43 20.60
N MET A 579 7.21 -4.14 19.87
CA MET A 579 5.82 -3.75 19.70
C MET A 579 5.09 -3.78 21.04
N GLN A 580 4.26 -2.78 21.28
CA GLN A 580 3.42 -2.69 22.48
C GLN A 580 1.94 -2.71 22.09
N ILE A 581 1.17 -3.57 22.74
CA ILE A 581 -0.27 -3.68 22.52
C ILE A 581 -0.96 -3.54 23.88
N THR A 582 -1.96 -2.66 23.94
CA THR A 582 -2.71 -2.43 25.18
C THR A 582 -4.21 -2.44 24.90
N GLY A 583 -4.90 -3.37 25.51
CA GLY A 583 -6.34 -3.53 25.40
C GLY A 583 -6.83 -3.87 24.01
N GLY A 584 -8.07 -4.26 23.94
CA GLY A 584 -8.77 -4.62 22.71
C GLY A 584 -9.34 -6.04 22.75
N THR A 585 -9.97 -6.42 21.64
CA THR A 585 -10.64 -7.71 21.50
C THR A 585 -10.37 -8.32 20.15
N ILE A 586 -9.88 -9.54 20.13
CA ILE A 586 -9.75 -10.38 18.93
C ILE A 586 -10.87 -11.43 18.99
N ARG A 587 -11.69 -11.52 17.94
CA ARG A 587 -12.81 -12.44 17.88
C ARG A 587 -12.81 -13.23 16.58
N GLY A 588 -12.87 -14.55 16.70
CA GLY A 588 -12.90 -15.46 15.56
C GLY A 588 -11.57 -15.56 14.82
N GLY A 589 -11.59 -16.32 13.72
CA GLY A 589 -10.42 -16.55 12.89
C GLY A 589 -9.59 -17.77 13.30
N ARG A 590 -8.51 -18.00 12.55
CA ARG A 590 -7.62 -19.15 12.79
C ARG A 590 -6.58 -18.87 13.87
N THR A 591 -5.92 -17.73 13.80
CA THR A 591 -4.87 -17.33 14.75
C THR A 591 -5.16 -15.92 15.27
N GLY A 592 -5.29 -15.79 16.58
CA GLY A 592 -5.48 -14.50 17.19
C GLY A 592 -4.23 -13.62 17.03
N MET A 593 -3.10 -14.04 17.61
CA MET A 593 -1.84 -13.32 17.47
C MET A 593 -0.71 -14.27 17.03
N ASP A 594 0.04 -13.93 16.00
CA ASP A 594 1.26 -14.58 15.54
C ASP A 594 2.46 -13.66 15.79
N LEU A 595 3.16 -13.88 16.90
CA LEU A 595 4.22 -13.04 17.42
C LEU A 595 5.58 -13.62 17.02
N GLN A 596 6.21 -13.02 16.02
CA GLN A 596 7.50 -13.43 15.45
C GLN A 596 8.66 -12.52 15.88
N ALA A 597 8.40 -11.51 16.70
CA ALA A 597 9.39 -10.61 17.30
C ALA A 597 8.95 -10.23 18.72
N GLY A 598 9.88 -9.67 19.50
CA GLY A 598 9.64 -9.24 20.88
C GLY A 598 8.43 -8.33 21.00
N THR A 599 7.48 -8.70 21.86
CA THR A 599 6.19 -8.04 21.96
C THR A 599 5.73 -7.98 23.42
N THR A 600 5.18 -6.84 23.82
CA THR A 600 4.46 -6.71 25.09
C THR A 600 2.96 -6.57 24.83
N VAL A 601 2.16 -7.43 25.43
CA VAL A 601 0.69 -7.44 25.29
C VAL A 601 0.08 -7.29 26.66
N ASN A 602 -0.73 -6.25 26.84
CA ASN A 602 -1.42 -5.96 28.10
C ASN A 602 -2.93 -5.90 27.90
N GLY A 603 -3.68 -6.65 28.71
CA GLY A 603 -5.14 -6.54 28.82
C GLY A 603 -5.92 -6.88 27.54
N MET A 604 -5.40 -7.76 26.67
CA MET A 604 -6.08 -8.20 25.45
C MET A 604 -7.06 -9.35 25.74
N GLN A 605 -8.19 -9.33 25.05
CA GLN A 605 -9.14 -10.44 25.00
C GLN A 605 -9.05 -11.13 23.65
N VAL A 606 -8.78 -12.42 23.61
CA VAL A 606 -8.70 -13.24 22.40
C VAL A 606 -9.71 -14.38 22.52
N GLY A 607 -10.76 -14.34 21.71
CA GLY A 607 -11.85 -15.31 21.79
C GLY A 607 -12.22 -15.93 20.45
N LEU A 608 -12.75 -17.17 20.52
CA LEU A 608 -13.28 -17.92 19.36
C LEU A 608 -12.25 -18.19 18.26
N THR A 609 -10.95 -18.23 18.57
CA THR A 609 -9.88 -18.55 17.61
C THR A 609 -9.50 -20.02 17.71
N THR A 610 -8.92 -20.60 16.62
CA THR A 610 -8.39 -21.96 16.69
C THR A 610 -7.13 -22.01 17.56
N THR A 611 -6.18 -21.09 17.34
CA THR A 611 -5.01 -20.84 18.17
C THR A 611 -5.08 -19.40 18.68
N GLY A 612 -5.04 -19.20 19.98
CA GLY A 612 -5.11 -17.87 20.59
C GLY A 612 -3.89 -17.04 20.26
N ILE A 613 -2.75 -17.41 20.82
CA ILE A 613 -1.47 -16.71 20.66
C ILE A 613 -0.41 -17.72 20.23
N ARG A 614 0.28 -17.45 19.13
CA ARG A 614 1.45 -18.20 18.67
C ARG A 614 2.70 -17.35 18.80
N ALA A 615 3.68 -17.83 19.56
CA ALA A 615 4.96 -17.18 19.81
C ALA A 615 6.08 -17.91 19.05
N ARG A 616 6.80 -17.18 18.21
CA ARG A 616 7.91 -17.69 17.38
C ARG A 616 9.13 -16.76 17.41
N ALA A 617 9.22 -15.91 18.41
CA ALA A 617 10.29 -14.93 18.55
C ALA A 617 11.44 -15.47 19.39
N ALA A 618 12.67 -15.17 18.99
CA ALA A 618 13.83 -15.35 19.84
C ALA A 618 13.92 -14.26 20.94
N GLU A 619 13.27 -13.13 20.71
CA GLU A 619 13.16 -12.02 21.66
C GLU A 619 12.04 -12.27 22.67
N PRO A 620 12.11 -11.71 23.89
CA PRO A 620 11.09 -11.90 24.92
C PRO A 620 9.69 -11.44 24.48
N ILE A 621 8.69 -12.26 24.78
CA ILE A 621 7.27 -11.94 24.66
C ILE A 621 6.66 -11.90 26.05
N ALA A 622 6.09 -10.76 26.42
CA ALA A 622 5.40 -10.58 27.68
C ALA A 622 3.88 -10.48 27.47
N LEU A 623 3.13 -11.36 28.11
CA LEU A 623 1.68 -11.40 28.10
C LEU A 623 1.19 -11.11 29.54
N ASP A 624 0.50 -9.99 29.72
CA ASP A 624 0.07 -9.50 31.02
C ASP A 624 -1.43 -9.17 30.99
N GLY A 625 -2.19 -9.73 31.92
CA GLY A 625 -3.63 -9.52 32.01
C GLY A 625 -4.40 -9.94 30.76
N VAL A 626 -3.92 -10.95 30.00
CA VAL A 626 -4.60 -11.40 28.77
C VAL A 626 -5.66 -12.46 29.11
N THR A 627 -6.78 -12.40 28.41
CA THR A 627 -7.80 -13.46 28.41
C THR A 627 -7.81 -14.15 27.07
N VAL A 628 -7.61 -15.45 27.02
CA VAL A 628 -7.56 -16.25 25.80
C VAL A 628 -8.58 -17.39 25.88
N ASP A 629 -9.59 -17.36 25.01
CA ASP A 629 -10.58 -18.43 24.83
C ASP A 629 -10.38 -19.03 23.44
N ALA A 630 -9.56 -20.07 23.33
CA ALA A 630 -9.23 -20.71 22.06
C ALA A 630 -9.80 -22.13 21.95
N VAL A 631 -10.10 -22.57 20.74
CA VAL A 631 -10.66 -23.91 20.50
C VAL A 631 -9.61 -25.00 20.72
N SER A 632 -8.41 -24.84 20.19
CA SER A 632 -7.36 -25.88 20.20
C SER A 632 -6.24 -25.54 21.16
N VAL A 633 -5.48 -24.49 20.91
CA VAL A 633 -4.32 -24.08 21.69
C VAL A 633 -4.48 -22.63 22.14
N GLY A 634 -4.36 -22.40 23.44
CA GLY A 634 -4.42 -21.06 24.01
C GLY A 634 -3.17 -20.25 23.68
N VAL A 635 -2.04 -20.65 24.23
CA VAL A 635 -0.72 -20.04 23.99
C VAL A 635 0.25 -21.12 23.49
N GLU A 636 0.74 -20.98 22.27
CA GLU A 636 1.74 -21.85 21.63
C GLU A 636 3.10 -21.17 21.61
N SER A 637 4.08 -21.71 22.32
CA SER A 637 5.47 -21.26 22.29
C SER A 637 6.34 -22.23 21.50
N GLN A 638 6.93 -21.77 20.40
CA GLN A 638 7.87 -22.60 19.62
C GLN A 638 9.24 -22.68 20.32
N PRO A 639 10.05 -23.74 20.03
CA PRO A 639 11.39 -23.86 20.58
C PRO A 639 12.23 -22.61 20.34
N GLY A 640 12.86 -22.10 21.42
CA GLY A 640 13.66 -20.89 21.38
C GLY A 640 12.90 -19.59 21.63
N SER A 641 11.57 -19.63 21.80
CA SER A 641 10.79 -18.45 22.18
C SER A 641 10.71 -18.31 23.71
N ALA A 642 11.00 -17.11 24.22
CA ALA A 642 10.88 -16.77 25.62
C ALA A 642 9.54 -16.07 25.87
N VAL A 643 8.54 -16.82 26.33
CA VAL A 643 7.21 -16.30 26.63
C VAL A 643 6.99 -16.25 28.14
N THR A 644 6.55 -15.10 28.64
CA THR A 644 6.11 -14.94 30.04
C THR A 644 4.61 -14.64 30.07
N LEU A 645 3.89 -15.28 30.97
CA LEU A 645 2.45 -15.11 31.19
C LEU A 645 2.21 -14.69 32.64
N ARG A 646 1.51 -13.58 32.83
CA ARG A 646 1.20 -13.03 34.15
C ARG A 646 -0.25 -12.54 34.20
N ASP A 647 -0.90 -12.77 35.37
CA ASP A 647 -2.24 -12.26 35.70
C ASP A 647 -3.27 -12.54 34.57
N SER A 648 -3.19 -13.73 33.95
CA SER A 648 -3.86 -14.05 32.70
C SER A 648 -4.73 -15.29 32.80
N SER A 649 -5.81 -15.33 32.04
CA SER A 649 -6.72 -16.48 31.93
C SER A 649 -6.62 -17.10 30.54
N VAL A 650 -6.33 -18.39 30.43
CA VAL A 650 -6.21 -19.10 29.15
C VAL A 650 -7.07 -20.37 29.21
N HIS A 651 -8.11 -20.36 28.39
CA HIS A 651 -9.07 -21.46 28.26
C HIS A 651 -8.95 -22.07 26.85
N ALA A 652 -8.45 -23.32 26.76
CA ALA A 652 -8.33 -24.06 25.51
C ALA A 652 -8.25 -25.57 25.78
N LEU A 653 -8.40 -26.41 24.73
CA LEU A 653 -8.14 -27.86 24.87
C LEU A 653 -6.71 -28.10 25.35
N GLU A 654 -5.76 -27.32 24.86
CA GLU A 654 -4.40 -27.22 25.37
C GLU A 654 -4.12 -25.76 25.73
N ALA A 655 -4.24 -25.41 27.00
CA ALA A 655 -4.08 -24.02 27.43
C ALA A 655 -2.71 -23.45 27.03
N VAL A 656 -1.64 -24.25 27.21
CA VAL A 656 -0.27 -23.86 26.90
C VAL A 656 0.43 -25.02 26.21
N ARG A 657 1.07 -24.74 25.06
CA ARG A 657 1.93 -25.66 24.31
C ARG A 657 3.34 -25.08 24.22
N GLY A 658 4.35 -25.90 24.57
CA GLY A 658 5.76 -25.52 24.54
C GLY A 658 6.20 -24.83 25.85
N GLN A 659 7.29 -24.05 25.78
CA GLN A 659 7.89 -23.42 26.96
C GLN A 659 7.29 -22.04 27.21
N VAL A 660 6.49 -21.91 28.28
CA VAL A 660 5.95 -20.64 28.75
C VAL A 660 6.26 -20.50 30.25
N THR A 661 6.87 -19.40 30.62
CA THR A 661 7.14 -19.08 32.04
C THR A 661 5.87 -18.47 32.63
N LEU A 662 5.28 -19.19 33.58
CA LEU A 662 4.11 -18.72 34.31
C LEU A 662 4.59 -17.90 35.52
N LEU A 663 4.20 -16.65 35.58
CA LEU A 663 4.40 -15.78 36.74
C LEU A 663 3.18 -15.84 37.69
N ALA A 664 2.81 -14.78 38.37
CA ALA A 664 1.71 -14.81 39.34
C ALA A 664 0.31 -14.90 38.70
N ASN A 665 -0.66 -15.47 39.39
CA ASN A 665 -2.12 -15.37 39.19
C ASN A 665 -2.62 -15.78 37.79
N ASN A 666 -2.12 -16.89 37.23
CA ASN A 666 -2.63 -17.38 35.94
C ASN A 666 -3.72 -18.45 36.13
N ASP A 667 -4.82 -18.36 35.41
CA ASP A 667 -5.85 -19.39 35.30
C ASP A 667 -5.70 -20.13 33.94
N LEU A 668 -5.38 -21.43 34.03
CA LEU A 668 -5.22 -22.29 32.87
C LEU A 668 -6.26 -23.41 32.95
N SER A 669 -7.31 -23.34 32.16
CA SER A 669 -8.41 -24.29 32.23
C SER A 669 -8.93 -24.70 30.87
N LEU A 670 -9.79 -25.71 30.84
CA LEU A 670 -10.53 -26.08 29.63
C LEU A 670 -11.53 -24.98 29.24
N PRO A 671 -11.89 -24.87 27.97
CA PRO A 671 -12.89 -23.89 27.55
C PRO A 671 -14.21 -24.10 28.36
N PRO A 672 -14.88 -23.03 28.76
CA PRO A 672 -16.18 -23.18 29.42
C PRO A 672 -17.11 -23.92 28.45
N LEU A 673 -17.68 -25.03 28.94
CA LEU A 673 -18.65 -25.81 28.18
C LEU A 673 -19.84 -24.90 27.85
N ASN A 674 -19.91 -24.42 26.65
CA ASN A 674 -21.09 -23.72 26.16
C ASN A 674 -22.27 -24.68 26.26
N LEU A 675 -23.25 -24.36 27.07
CA LEU A 675 -24.47 -25.18 27.31
C LEU A 675 -25.16 -25.52 25.96
N LEU A 676 -25.08 -24.61 24.96
CA LEU A 676 -25.56 -24.82 23.59
C LEU A 676 -24.73 -25.88 22.84
N GLY A 677 -23.40 -25.95 23.04
CA GLY A 677 -22.54 -26.98 22.45
C GLY A 677 -22.73 -28.34 23.15
N ALA A 678 -22.93 -28.32 24.48
CA ALA A 678 -23.21 -29.54 25.27
C ALA A 678 -24.58 -30.14 24.94
N ILE A 679 -25.54 -29.36 24.52
CA ILE A 679 -26.87 -29.82 24.07
C ILE A 679 -26.88 -30.08 22.55
N GLY A 680 -26.18 -29.28 21.76
CA GLY A 680 -26.15 -29.40 20.29
C GLY A 680 -25.43 -30.66 19.79
N LEU A 681 -24.31 -31.02 20.39
CA LEU A 681 -23.55 -32.24 20.03
C LEU A 681 -24.37 -33.55 20.27
N PRO A 682 -25.02 -33.75 21.41
CA PRO A 682 -25.92 -34.89 21.60
C PRO A 682 -27.13 -34.88 20.68
N LEU A 683 -27.70 -33.72 20.33
CA LEU A 683 -28.81 -33.61 19.39
C LEU A 683 -28.39 -33.96 17.95
N ILE A 684 -27.19 -33.54 17.51
CA ILE A 684 -26.62 -33.93 16.23
C ILE A 684 -26.31 -35.42 16.19
N LEU A 685 -25.74 -35.97 17.28
CA LEU A 685 -25.51 -37.42 17.41
C LEU A 685 -26.82 -38.19 17.39
N LEU A 686 -27.83 -37.70 18.09
CA LEU A 686 -29.16 -38.29 18.09
C LEU A 686 -29.82 -38.25 16.69
N ALA A 687 -29.68 -37.11 15.97
CA ALA A 687 -30.16 -37.00 14.60
C ALA A 687 -29.47 -38.01 13.67
N VAL A 688 -28.14 -38.13 13.76
CA VAL A 688 -27.38 -39.12 12.98
C VAL A 688 -27.79 -40.55 13.32
N VAL A 689 -27.96 -40.86 14.61
CA VAL A 689 -28.42 -42.20 15.05
C VAL A 689 -29.84 -42.48 14.52
N LEU A 690 -30.75 -41.50 14.56
CA LEU A 690 -32.11 -41.65 14.04
C LEU A 690 -32.10 -41.81 12.51
N GLU A 691 -31.22 -41.11 11.79
CA GLU A 691 -31.10 -41.25 10.34
C GLU A 691 -30.52 -42.60 9.92
N VAL A 692 -29.48 -43.06 10.65
CA VAL A 692 -28.96 -44.43 10.47
C VAL A 692 -30.00 -45.47 10.80
N ALA A 693 -30.76 -45.32 11.87
CA ALA A 693 -31.88 -46.22 12.23
C ALA A 693 -32.98 -46.21 11.18
N HIS A 694 -33.31 -45.04 10.60
CA HIS A 694 -34.24 -44.90 9.48
C HIS A 694 -33.76 -45.61 8.20
N LEU A 695 -32.50 -45.43 7.86
CA LEU A 695 -31.84 -46.12 6.72
C LEU A 695 -31.81 -47.63 6.91
N LEU A 696 -31.57 -48.12 8.12
CA LEU A 696 -31.62 -49.55 8.43
C LEU A 696 -33.02 -50.13 8.40
N ARG A 697 -34.04 -49.35 8.81
CA ARG A 697 -35.46 -49.73 8.69
C ARG A 697 -35.92 -49.74 7.25
N SER A 698 -35.56 -48.75 6.44
CA SER A 698 -35.92 -48.66 5.03
C SER A 698 -35.30 -49.78 4.18
N ARG A 699 -34.15 -50.35 4.60
CA ARG A 699 -33.57 -51.54 3.94
C ARG A 699 -34.26 -52.84 4.30
N ARG A 700 -35.09 -52.90 5.38
CA ARG A 700 -35.85 -54.11 5.76
C ARG A 700 -37.23 -54.24 5.05
N PHE A 701 -37.73 -53.14 4.48
CA PHE A 701 -38.96 -53.16 3.64
C PHE A 701 -38.51 -52.87 2.19
N GLY A 702 -38.05 -53.89 1.50
CA GLY A 702 -37.84 -53.82 0.05
C GLY A 702 -39.13 -53.50 -0.67
N PRO A 703 -39.14 -52.74 -1.77
CA PRO A 703 -40.34 -52.41 -2.50
C PRO A 703 -40.90 -53.70 -3.13
N THR A 704 -42.10 -54.09 -2.72
CA THR A 704 -42.93 -55.03 -3.46
C THR A 704 -43.07 -54.52 -4.90
N ARG A 705 -42.52 -55.29 -5.85
CA ARG A 705 -42.69 -55.00 -7.27
C ARG A 705 -44.17 -54.89 -7.59
N ARG A 706 -44.71 -53.69 -7.80
CA ARG A 706 -45.97 -53.53 -8.53
C ARG A 706 -45.71 -53.89 -9.97
N ALA A 707 -46.46 -54.94 -10.45
CA ALA A 707 -46.49 -55.33 -11.85
C ALA A 707 -46.99 -54.12 -12.68
N LEU A 708 -46.33 -53.81 -13.74
CA LEU A 708 -46.73 -52.83 -14.73
C LEU A 708 -48.00 -53.35 -15.47
N PRO A 709 -49.01 -52.57 -15.71
CA PRO A 709 -50.10 -52.92 -16.57
C PRO A 709 -49.67 -53.07 -18.03
N PRO A 710 -50.31 -53.96 -18.84
CA PRO A 710 -49.94 -54.20 -20.22
C PRO A 710 -50.13 -52.96 -21.11
N PRO A 711 -49.34 -52.81 -22.20
CA PRO A 711 -49.46 -51.65 -23.09
C PRO A 711 -50.79 -51.65 -23.87
N VAL A 712 -51.44 -50.47 -23.92
CA VAL A 712 -52.58 -50.23 -24.76
C VAL A 712 -52.14 -50.08 -26.21
N PRO A 713 -52.82 -50.73 -27.20
CA PRO A 713 -52.43 -50.60 -28.60
C PRO A 713 -52.87 -49.24 -29.13
N VAL A 714 -51.93 -48.54 -29.78
CA VAL A 714 -52.16 -47.30 -30.52
C VAL A 714 -52.82 -47.66 -31.83
N GLY A 715 -54.13 -47.28 -31.94
CA GLY A 715 -54.84 -47.31 -33.18
C GLY A 715 -54.40 -46.21 -34.14
N ALA A 716 -54.20 -46.56 -35.38
CA ALA A 716 -53.93 -45.64 -36.49
C ALA A 716 -55.17 -44.80 -36.77
N GLY A 717 -54.95 -43.50 -37.07
CA GLY A 717 -55.93 -42.55 -37.52
C GLY A 717 -55.28 -41.20 -37.72
#